data_dc54cc733b8ac66f4468e0a73759a902
#
_entry.id   dc54cc733b8ac66f4468e0a73759a902
#
_cell.length_a   1.000
_cell.length_b   1.000
_cell.length_c   1.000
_cell.angle_alpha   90.00
_cell.angle_beta   90.00
_cell.angle_gamma   90.00
#
_symmetry.space_group_name_H-M   'P 1'
#
loop_
_entity.id
_entity.type
_entity.pdbx_description
1 polymer ?
#
loop_
_entity_poly.entity_id
_entity_poly.type
_entity_poly.pdbx_seq_one_letter_code
_entity_poly.pdbx_strand_id
1 'polypeptide(L)'
;MTKINLWISALLITAMSGSALSSEGEPYPLEAWAKRPDIQQVSISPDGNRLALLNIVSDTGNPILEVYNANDLSARPFRMNADPMEITSVDWVTDDLVIFSARDKVRDKIDGWNQGVYERALGLLTLNKDPKKSSWKKIAATDRADSGTLNIVSTLPSIPNKILISARKSIPGTTGRQEFISTYYKYDVKTGRRSQITSSAGAVRSIRFDKDGDPQFGSGYDGAKGEWLTYHREKGSKKWEIIHRIHKDSFEDWRAIGADPQAPGNLLVLGNNGDDKTGLWSYNPKTKKHEELIYRRSDVDISYRFHTNPFTNDDEVTAVSYRDGRKTKYVWFNGEEEALYNQLQGLIPNSDNLVISRTRDPQTMLVSNNGPRDPGTYYLIKNGKIQVIGSDYPDFASDQLADVRGISYEARDGKQIPGWITVPNSKPPYPLVVMPHGGPFVRERSGFHPWAQLLANRGYMVLQPQYRGSKGYGTDFYTTAFINGGQGGYQMQDDKDDGALYLVEQGLVDPDRMMMFGWSYGGYAALVAASRTPQIYQCVIAAATVPNTNQQLNYYRNGMNYMGGAQAIEQGRMWDDSISPIKEVAKVNIPMLIVHGTDDQRTPPKAAREYIAAMEENGKDFKAVWLDGADHFSDTLFYRHKMTLYTAMTDYLKNDCFTDRDEVASN
;
A
#
# COMPACT_ATOMS: atom_id res chain seq x y z
N MET A 1 27.98 22.19 20.68
CA MET A 1 26.74 22.88 20.27
C MET A 1 27.07 23.77 19.07
N THR A 2 27.06 23.21 17.88
CA THR A 2 27.33 23.95 16.63
C THR A 2 26.01 24.22 15.99
N LYS A 3 25.55 25.46 16.01
CA LYS A 3 24.31 25.89 15.35
C LYS A 3 24.48 25.71 13.82
N ILE A 4 23.72 24.81 13.27
CA ILE A 4 23.62 24.61 11.79
C ILE A 4 22.73 25.74 11.25
N ASN A 5 23.37 26.81 10.76
CA ASN A 5 22.67 27.83 9.98
C ASN A 5 22.78 27.45 8.51
N LEU A 6 21.72 26.86 7.97
CA LEU A 6 21.56 26.65 6.53
C LEU A 6 20.94 27.90 5.90
N TRP A 7 21.75 28.68 5.20
CA TRP A 7 21.27 29.72 4.29
C TRP A 7 20.97 29.11 2.93
N ILE A 8 19.69 29.07 2.57
CA ILE A 8 19.24 28.57 1.27
C ILE A 8 18.83 29.77 0.41
N SER A 9 19.58 30.00 -0.65
CA SER A 9 19.18 30.97 -1.69
C SER A 9 18.18 30.30 -2.60
N ALA A 10 16.97 30.83 -2.69
CA ALA A 10 15.96 30.37 -3.62
C ALA A 10 16.43 30.64 -5.06
N LEU A 11 16.76 29.60 -5.80
CA LEU A 11 16.95 29.67 -7.25
C LEU A 11 15.62 29.29 -7.93
N LEU A 12 15.20 30.11 -8.89
CA LEU A 12 14.06 29.85 -9.77
C LEU A 12 14.20 28.46 -10.42
N ILE A 13 13.19 27.63 -10.20
CA ILE A 13 13.02 26.34 -10.86
C ILE A 13 12.54 26.65 -12.28
N THR A 14 13.42 26.53 -13.27
CA THR A 14 12.99 26.37 -14.67
C THR A 14 12.56 24.92 -14.84
N ALA A 15 11.28 24.67 -14.76
CA ALA A 15 10.69 23.40 -15.16
C ALA A 15 10.98 23.19 -16.66
N MET A 16 11.75 22.16 -16.99
CA MET A 16 11.72 21.60 -18.34
C MET A 16 10.36 20.92 -18.51
N SER A 17 9.40 21.67 -19.02
CA SER A 17 8.14 21.13 -19.52
C SER A 17 8.44 20.27 -20.75
N GLY A 18 8.40 18.94 -20.54
CA GLY A 18 8.08 18.05 -21.64
C GLY A 18 6.78 18.53 -22.27
N SER A 19 6.72 18.63 -23.57
CA SER A 19 5.57 19.11 -24.34
C SER A 19 4.34 18.27 -23.96
N ALA A 20 3.49 18.81 -23.08
CA ALA A 20 2.16 18.28 -22.81
C ALA A 20 1.34 18.36 -24.11
N LEU A 21 0.96 17.22 -24.62
CA LEU A 21 0.09 17.07 -25.80
C LEU A 21 -1.39 17.15 -25.42
N SER A 22 -1.79 18.09 -24.55
CA SER A 22 -3.22 18.37 -24.38
C SER A 22 -3.47 19.85 -24.57
N SER A 23 -4.40 20.20 -25.44
CA SER A 23 -5.02 21.52 -25.48
C SER A 23 -5.74 21.76 -24.14
N GLU A 24 -5.77 23.00 -23.64
CA GLU A 24 -6.56 23.36 -22.46
C GLU A 24 -7.99 22.82 -22.62
N GLY A 25 -8.38 21.83 -21.76
CA GLY A 25 -9.73 21.31 -21.70
C GLY A 25 -9.96 19.89 -22.20
N GLU A 26 -9.03 19.24 -22.89
CA GLU A 26 -9.21 17.83 -23.30
C GLU A 26 -8.68 16.84 -22.26
N PRO A 27 -9.40 15.70 -22.03
CA PRO A 27 -8.93 14.66 -21.13
C PRO A 27 -7.61 14.04 -21.60
N TYR A 28 -6.71 13.72 -20.67
CA TYR A 28 -5.52 12.93 -21.00
C TYR A 28 -5.90 11.60 -21.67
N PRO A 29 -5.13 11.15 -22.67
CA PRO A 29 -5.36 9.86 -23.33
C PRO A 29 -5.22 8.71 -22.32
N LEU A 30 -5.94 7.60 -22.57
CA LEU A 30 -5.92 6.43 -21.67
C LEU A 30 -4.53 5.83 -21.53
N GLU A 31 -3.71 5.95 -22.57
CA GLU A 31 -2.32 5.52 -22.62
C GLU A 31 -1.47 6.16 -21.52
N ALA A 32 -1.68 7.44 -21.22
CA ALA A 32 -0.96 8.13 -20.15
C ALA A 32 -1.30 7.54 -18.78
N TRP A 33 -2.58 7.20 -18.54
CA TRP A 33 -3.05 6.59 -17.30
C TRP A 33 -2.63 5.11 -17.16
N ALA A 34 -2.48 4.40 -18.27
CA ALA A 34 -2.12 3.00 -18.28
C ALA A 34 -0.65 2.74 -17.99
N LYS A 35 0.22 3.72 -18.14
CA LYS A 35 1.64 3.60 -17.81
C LYS A 35 1.83 3.14 -16.35
N ARG A 36 2.91 2.40 -16.12
CA ARG A 36 3.43 2.22 -14.76
C ARG A 36 4.19 3.48 -14.37
N PRO A 37 4.36 3.77 -13.06
CA PRO A 37 5.24 4.86 -12.64
C PRO A 37 6.62 4.73 -13.29
N ASP A 38 7.13 5.81 -13.88
CA ASP A 38 8.46 5.80 -14.54
C ASP A 38 9.56 5.46 -13.53
N ILE A 39 9.47 6.02 -12.32
CA ILE A 39 10.40 5.75 -11.22
C ILE A 39 9.75 4.78 -10.24
N GLN A 40 10.32 3.56 -10.13
CA GLN A 40 9.84 2.55 -9.18
C GLN A 40 10.50 2.67 -7.80
N GLN A 41 11.76 3.12 -7.79
CA GLN A 41 12.53 3.32 -6.58
C GLN A 41 13.70 4.25 -6.85
N VAL A 42 14.05 5.06 -5.86
CA VAL A 42 15.26 5.87 -5.86
C VAL A 42 15.98 5.75 -4.52
N SER A 43 17.30 5.63 -4.54
CA SER A 43 18.15 5.58 -3.36
C SER A 43 19.51 6.21 -3.60
N ILE A 44 20.12 6.78 -2.55
CA ILE A 44 21.41 7.45 -2.62
C ILE A 44 22.49 6.63 -1.91
N SER A 45 23.71 6.60 -2.47
CA SER A 45 24.85 5.92 -1.84
C SER A 45 25.20 6.55 -0.48
N PRO A 46 25.76 5.77 0.46
CA PRO A 46 26.10 6.27 1.78
C PRO A 46 26.99 7.50 1.80
N ASP A 47 27.86 7.68 0.79
CA ASP A 47 28.74 8.85 0.61
C ASP A 47 28.09 10.01 -0.16
N GLY A 48 26.87 9.83 -0.68
CA GLY A 48 26.12 10.85 -1.42
C GLY A 48 26.64 11.16 -2.83
N ASN A 49 27.48 10.30 -3.41
CA ASN A 49 28.07 10.55 -4.73
C ASN A 49 27.36 9.82 -5.88
N ARG A 50 26.52 8.83 -5.56
CA ARG A 50 25.80 8.03 -6.56
C ARG A 50 24.33 7.92 -6.20
N LEU A 51 23.49 7.97 -7.24
CA LEU A 51 22.06 7.84 -7.15
C LEU A 51 21.62 6.61 -7.96
N ALA A 52 20.97 5.64 -7.31
CA ALA A 52 20.41 4.47 -7.97
C ALA A 52 18.90 4.67 -8.18
N LEU A 53 18.44 4.46 -9.41
CA LEU A 53 17.04 4.48 -9.80
C LEU A 53 16.65 3.13 -10.40
N LEU A 54 15.49 2.62 -10.03
CA LEU A 54 14.74 1.67 -10.84
C LEU A 54 13.81 2.44 -11.74
N ASN A 55 14.07 2.41 -13.03
CA ASN A 55 13.37 3.22 -14.01
C ASN A 55 12.71 2.34 -15.07
N ILE A 56 11.46 2.63 -15.43
CA ILE A 56 10.74 1.99 -16.53
C ILE A 56 10.87 2.89 -17.76
N VAL A 57 11.60 2.41 -18.74
CA VAL A 57 11.90 3.18 -19.97
C VAL A 57 10.98 2.85 -21.14
N SER A 58 10.07 1.89 -20.97
CA SER A 58 9.05 1.55 -21.98
C SER A 58 7.82 0.94 -21.32
N ASP A 59 6.66 1.13 -21.93
CA ASP A 59 5.35 0.70 -21.38
C ASP A 59 5.27 -0.81 -21.13
N THR A 60 6.03 -1.60 -21.87
CA THR A 60 6.03 -3.08 -21.81
C THR A 60 7.30 -3.68 -21.21
N GLY A 61 8.33 -2.86 -20.94
CA GLY A 61 9.62 -3.30 -20.44
C GLY A 61 9.66 -3.56 -18.94
N ASN A 62 10.66 -4.34 -18.52
CA ASN A 62 11.02 -4.48 -17.12
C ASN A 62 11.77 -3.24 -16.63
N PRO A 63 11.73 -2.94 -15.31
CA PRO A 63 12.55 -1.89 -14.74
C PRO A 63 14.03 -2.15 -15.00
N ILE A 64 14.74 -1.09 -15.34
CA ILE A 64 16.21 -1.10 -15.44
C ILE A 64 16.81 -0.37 -14.25
N LEU A 65 17.94 -0.85 -13.78
CA LEU A 65 18.75 -0.14 -12.79
C LEU A 65 19.64 0.88 -13.50
N GLU A 66 19.44 2.14 -13.16
CA GLU A 66 20.29 3.26 -13.57
C GLU A 66 21.06 3.78 -12.37
N VAL A 67 22.37 4.01 -12.53
CA VAL A 67 23.19 4.63 -11.49
C VAL A 67 23.83 5.90 -12.04
N TYR A 68 23.40 7.03 -11.48
CA TYR A 68 23.87 8.36 -11.84
C TYR A 68 25.00 8.84 -10.93
N ASN A 69 25.79 9.77 -11.42
CA ASN A 69 26.63 10.62 -10.58
C ASN A 69 25.73 11.67 -9.90
N ALA A 70 25.58 11.63 -8.59
CA ALA A 70 24.72 12.56 -7.84
C ALA A 70 25.23 14.02 -7.84
N ASN A 71 26.45 14.27 -8.34
CA ASN A 71 26.99 15.62 -8.52
C ASN A 71 26.75 16.18 -9.93
N ASP A 72 26.37 15.31 -10.88
CA ASP A 72 26.05 15.67 -12.27
C ASP A 72 25.04 14.67 -12.84
N LEU A 73 23.76 14.96 -12.67
CA LEU A 73 22.66 14.12 -13.16
C LEU A 73 22.49 14.20 -14.69
N SER A 74 23.17 15.13 -15.36
CA SER A 74 23.17 15.21 -16.83
C SER A 74 24.11 14.21 -17.48
N ALA A 75 25.10 13.69 -16.73
CA ALA A 75 26.01 12.67 -17.21
C ALA A 75 25.28 11.33 -17.46
N ARG A 76 25.73 10.61 -18.50
CA ARG A 76 25.16 9.31 -18.85
C ARG A 76 25.30 8.33 -17.68
N PRO A 77 24.18 7.72 -17.20
CA PRO A 77 24.24 6.76 -16.11
C PRO A 77 24.83 5.42 -16.53
N PHE A 78 25.32 4.67 -15.57
CA PHE A 78 25.48 3.22 -15.70
C PHE A 78 24.08 2.60 -15.77
N ARG A 79 23.90 1.61 -16.69
CA ARG A 79 22.63 0.91 -16.89
C ARG A 79 22.83 -0.59 -16.77
N MET A 80 21.92 -1.25 -16.04
CA MET A 80 21.85 -2.70 -15.94
C MET A 80 20.41 -3.16 -16.18
N ASN A 81 20.25 -4.08 -17.11
CA ASN A 81 19.04 -4.83 -17.35
C ASN A 81 19.23 -6.26 -16.80
N ALA A 82 18.20 -6.84 -16.23
CA ALA A 82 18.24 -8.21 -15.70
C ALA A 82 17.37 -9.20 -16.51
N ASP A 83 16.88 -8.78 -17.69
CA ASP A 83 15.99 -9.63 -18.50
C ASP A 83 16.50 -11.08 -18.63
N PRO A 84 15.57 -12.06 -18.52
CA PRO A 84 14.12 -11.94 -18.43
C PRO A 84 13.59 -11.60 -17.02
N MET A 85 14.47 -11.49 -16.02
CA MET A 85 14.07 -11.17 -14.64
C MET A 85 13.71 -9.69 -14.51
N GLU A 86 12.66 -9.41 -13.71
CA GLU A 86 12.27 -8.07 -13.29
C GLU A 86 13.02 -7.68 -12.01
N ILE A 87 13.78 -6.59 -12.01
CA ILE A 87 14.36 -6.03 -10.79
C ILE A 87 13.23 -5.40 -9.98
N THR A 88 13.09 -5.79 -8.72
CA THR A 88 11.97 -5.35 -7.86
C THR A 88 12.39 -4.42 -6.72
N SER A 89 13.67 -4.42 -6.35
CA SER A 89 14.23 -3.47 -5.37
C SER A 89 15.73 -3.29 -5.54
N VAL A 90 16.23 -2.13 -5.10
CA VAL A 90 17.67 -1.80 -5.05
C VAL A 90 18.01 -1.05 -3.77
N ASP A 91 19.07 -1.47 -3.08
CA ASP A 91 19.56 -0.84 -1.87
C ASP A 91 21.08 -0.76 -1.85
N TRP A 92 21.62 0.31 -1.25
CA TRP A 92 23.06 0.46 -1.08
C TRP A 92 23.57 -0.31 0.14
N VAL A 93 24.65 -1.06 -0.05
CA VAL A 93 25.37 -1.74 1.04
C VAL A 93 26.63 -0.97 1.41
N THR A 94 27.35 -0.46 0.39
CA THR A 94 28.50 0.44 0.55
C THR A 94 28.42 1.53 -0.52
N ASP A 95 29.41 2.41 -0.58
CA ASP A 95 29.45 3.51 -1.55
C ASP A 95 29.57 3.03 -3.01
N ASP A 96 29.97 1.76 -3.22
CA ASP A 96 30.19 1.14 -4.54
C ASP A 96 29.51 -0.22 -4.71
N LEU A 97 28.76 -0.67 -3.70
CA LEU A 97 28.09 -1.97 -3.73
C LEU A 97 26.59 -1.81 -3.52
N VAL A 98 25.83 -2.29 -4.50
CA VAL A 98 24.37 -2.31 -4.50
C VAL A 98 23.89 -3.75 -4.36
N ILE A 99 22.89 -3.98 -3.50
CA ILE A 99 22.12 -5.21 -3.51
C ILE A 99 20.79 -4.97 -4.21
N PHE A 100 20.37 -5.93 -5.03
CA PHE A 100 19.08 -5.87 -5.71
C PHE A 100 18.33 -7.18 -5.58
N SER A 101 17.00 -7.09 -5.55
CA SER A 101 16.10 -8.22 -5.68
C SER A 101 15.59 -8.28 -7.11
N ALA A 102 15.48 -9.50 -7.65
CA ALA A 102 14.87 -9.73 -8.95
C ALA A 102 13.94 -10.95 -8.90
N ARG A 103 12.93 -10.97 -9.76
CA ARG A 103 11.99 -12.09 -9.91
C ARG A 103 11.78 -12.44 -11.37
N ASP A 104 11.53 -13.71 -11.63
CA ASP A 104 11.13 -14.21 -12.94
C ASP A 104 9.95 -15.17 -12.81
N LYS A 105 9.04 -15.13 -13.77
CA LYS A 105 7.90 -16.05 -13.83
C LYS A 105 8.33 -17.32 -14.57
N VAL A 106 8.68 -18.34 -13.81
CA VAL A 106 9.21 -19.60 -14.36
C VAL A 106 8.12 -20.61 -14.73
N ARG A 107 6.87 -20.38 -14.29
CA ARG A 107 5.73 -21.26 -14.56
C ARG A 107 4.41 -20.49 -14.48
N ASP A 108 3.56 -20.64 -15.50
CA ASP A 108 2.28 -19.92 -15.57
C ASP A 108 1.20 -20.46 -14.64
N LYS A 109 1.17 -21.78 -14.43
CA LYS A 109 0.13 -22.45 -13.63
C LYS A 109 0.69 -23.60 -12.80
N ILE A 110 0.16 -23.79 -11.60
CA ILE A 110 0.27 -25.02 -10.83
C ILE A 110 -1.07 -25.74 -10.96
N ASP A 111 -1.06 -27.06 -11.15
CA ASP A 111 -2.28 -27.85 -11.30
C ASP A 111 -3.31 -27.56 -10.20
N GLY A 112 -4.53 -27.19 -10.62
CA GLY A 112 -5.63 -26.80 -9.75
C GLY A 112 -5.62 -25.36 -9.23
N TRP A 113 -4.57 -24.57 -9.53
CA TRP A 113 -4.42 -23.18 -9.07
C TRP A 113 -3.92 -22.32 -10.22
N ASN A 114 -4.56 -21.20 -10.48
CA ASN A 114 -4.12 -20.23 -11.48
C ASN A 114 -2.94 -19.39 -10.96
N GLN A 115 -1.88 -20.02 -10.49
CA GLN A 115 -0.76 -19.33 -9.88
C GLN A 115 0.50 -19.49 -10.72
N GLY A 116 1.10 -18.36 -11.12
CA GLY A 116 2.46 -18.33 -11.60
C GLY A 116 3.45 -18.69 -10.48
N VAL A 117 4.47 -19.45 -10.80
CA VAL A 117 5.63 -19.67 -9.92
C VAL A 117 6.69 -18.66 -10.28
N TYR A 118 7.14 -17.90 -9.30
CA TYR A 118 8.21 -16.93 -9.46
C TYR A 118 9.49 -17.44 -8.82
N GLU A 119 10.56 -17.48 -9.59
CA GLU A 119 11.92 -17.56 -9.05
C GLU A 119 12.33 -16.16 -8.58
N ARG A 120 12.87 -16.08 -7.35
CA ARG A 120 13.43 -14.84 -6.80
C ARG A 120 14.93 -14.99 -6.65
N ALA A 121 15.66 -13.94 -6.97
CA ALA A 121 17.11 -13.88 -6.83
C ALA A 121 17.52 -12.61 -6.09
N LEU A 122 18.59 -12.72 -5.29
CA LEU A 122 19.32 -11.57 -4.78
C LEU A 122 20.64 -11.45 -5.56
N GLY A 123 20.94 -10.26 -6.03
CA GLY A 123 22.18 -9.93 -6.71
C GLY A 123 22.98 -8.85 -5.99
N LEU A 124 24.30 -8.95 -6.07
CA LEU A 124 25.23 -7.91 -5.62
C LEU A 124 25.91 -7.33 -6.85
N LEU A 125 25.68 -6.04 -7.10
CA LEU A 125 26.31 -5.25 -8.16
C LEU A 125 27.45 -4.44 -7.56
N THR A 126 28.69 -4.72 -7.97
CA THR A 126 29.87 -3.92 -7.65
C THR A 126 30.09 -2.91 -8.76
N LEU A 127 30.00 -1.63 -8.40
CA LEU A 127 30.22 -0.52 -9.31
C LEU A 127 31.72 -0.16 -9.37
N ASN A 128 32.22 0.08 -10.57
CA ASN A 128 33.57 0.55 -10.79
C ASN A 128 33.56 2.00 -11.34
N LYS A 129 34.70 2.71 -11.18
CA LYS A 129 34.89 4.04 -11.82
C LYS A 129 34.78 3.93 -13.35
N ASP A 130 35.29 2.85 -13.93
CA ASP A 130 35.05 2.47 -15.32
C ASP A 130 33.79 1.60 -15.37
N PRO A 131 32.68 2.10 -15.93
CA PRO A 131 31.40 1.35 -15.97
C PRO A 131 31.52 -0.05 -16.58
N LYS A 132 32.45 -0.24 -17.56
CA LYS A 132 32.67 -1.54 -18.22
C LYS A 132 33.26 -2.59 -17.29
N LYS A 133 33.83 -2.20 -16.16
CA LYS A 133 34.40 -3.10 -15.15
C LYS A 133 33.43 -3.36 -14.00
N SER A 134 32.25 -2.76 -14.04
CA SER A 134 31.19 -3.08 -13.08
C SER A 134 30.70 -4.50 -13.34
N SER A 135 30.41 -5.23 -12.26
CA SER A 135 30.00 -6.64 -12.37
C SER A 135 29.00 -6.98 -11.27
N TRP A 136 28.16 -7.95 -11.54
CA TRP A 136 27.24 -8.44 -10.53
C TRP A 136 27.37 -9.95 -10.34
N LYS A 137 26.99 -10.43 -9.16
CA LYS A 137 26.94 -11.85 -8.82
C LYS A 137 25.65 -12.18 -8.09
N LYS A 138 25.08 -13.34 -8.37
CA LYS A 138 23.90 -13.86 -7.63
C LYS A 138 24.36 -14.31 -6.24
N ILE A 139 23.58 -13.98 -5.21
CA ILE A 139 23.72 -14.60 -3.89
C ILE A 139 23.06 -15.97 -3.98
N ALA A 140 23.85 -17.03 -3.95
CA ALA A 140 23.34 -18.38 -4.05
C ALA A 140 22.50 -18.78 -2.82
N ALA A 141 21.43 -19.52 -3.03
CA ALA A 141 20.74 -20.24 -1.96
C ALA A 141 21.70 -21.28 -1.33
N THR A 142 21.59 -21.50 -0.01
CA THR A 142 22.49 -22.39 0.72
C THR A 142 22.15 -23.86 0.55
N ASP A 143 20.89 -24.16 0.19
CA ASP A 143 20.36 -25.52 0.09
C ASP A 143 19.36 -25.60 -1.06
N ARG A 144 19.25 -26.77 -1.70
CA ARG A 144 18.20 -27.04 -2.70
C ARG A 144 16.79 -26.89 -2.13
N ALA A 145 16.65 -27.01 -0.80
CA ALA A 145 15.39 -26.79 -0.10
C ALA A 145 15.05 -25.32 0.16
N ASP A 146 16.03 -24.39 0.06
CA ASP A 146 15.81 -22.93 0.15
C ASP A 146 15.33 -22.36 -1.18
N SER A 147 14.70 -23.18 -2.01
CA SER A 147 14.29 -22.88 -3.38
C SER A 147 13.60 -21.52 -3.48
N GLY A 148 14.34 -20.53 -3.92
CA GLY A 148 13.81 -19.31 -4.51
C GLY A 148 13.28 -18.24 -3.54
N THR A 149 13.61 -18.24 -2.23
CA THR A 149 13.06 -17.26 -1.29
C THR A 149 14.10 -16.61 -0.36
N LEU A 150 15.18 -16.13 -0.95
CA LEU A 150 16.05 -15.20 -0.24
C LEU A 150 15.41 -13.79 -0.27
N ASN A 151 15.38 -13.13 0.88
CA ASN A 151 14.90 -11.75 0.99
C ASN A 151 15.91 -10.91 1.75
N ILE A 152 16.03 -9.64 1.38
CA ILE A 152 16.76 -8.64 2.14
C ILE A 152 15.87 -8.26 3.34
N VAL A 153 16.44 -8.28 4.53
CA VAL A 153 15.79 -7.84 5.77
C VAL A 153 16.31 -6.45 6.16
N SER A 154 17.63 -6.24 6.07
CA SER A 154 18.28 -4.95 6.32
C SER A 154 19.64 -4.91 5.63
N THR A 155 20.05 -3.75 5.17
CA THR A 155 21.40 -3.49 4.69
C THR A 155 22.41 -3.24 5.83
N LEU A 156 21.94 -3.20 7.07
CA LEU A 156 22.73 -2.95 8.29
C LEU A 156 23.68 -1.76 8.13
N PRO A 157 23.19 -0.53 7.92
CA PRO A 157 24.02 0.63 7.56
C PRO A 157 25.13 0.95 8.57
N SER A 158 24.93 0.59 9.83
CA SER A 158 25.89 0.76 10.93
C SER A 158 27.00 -0.31 10.96
N ILE A 159 26.85 -1.42 10.21
CA ILE A 159 27.79 -2.54 10.23
C ILE A 159 28.45 -2.72 8.86
N PRO A 160 29.71 -2.29 8.67
CA PRO A 160 30.35 -2.34 7.37
C PRO A 160 30.38 -3.75 6.75
N ASN A 161 30.05 -3.84 5.45
CA ASN A 161 30.08 -5.05 4.63
C ASN A 161 29.17 -6.20 5.12
N LYS A 162 28.21 -5.93 5.98
CA LYS A 162 27.21 -6.91 6.42
C LYS A 162 25.83 -6.50 5.94
N ILE A 163 25.02 -7.51 5.64
CA ILE A 163 23.59 -7.37 5.41
C ILE A 163 22.86 -8.46 6.20
N LEU A 164 21.61 -8.22 6.54
CA LEU A 164 20.73 -9.21 7.12
C LEU A 164 19.83 -9.75 6.00
N ILE A 165 19.88 -11.06 5.78
CA ILE A 165 19.03 -11.75 4.81
C ILE A 165 18.23 -12.84 5.50
N SER A 166 17.09 -13.19 4.94
CA SER A 166 16.33 -14.38 5.32
C SER A 166 16.24 -15.38 4.17
N ALA A 167 16.29 -16.67 4.54
CA ALA A 167 15.98 -17.78 3.66
C ALA A 167 14.70 -18.45 4.14
N ARG A 168 13.73 -18.65 3.25
CA ARG A 168 12.46 -19.30 3.59
C ARG A 168 12.47 -20.76 3.10
N LYS A 169 12.11 -21.68 3.97
CA LYS A 169 12.02 -23.11 3.70
C LYS A 169 10.61 -23.62 3.99
N SER A 170 10.08 -24.44 3.09
CA SER A 170 8.85 -25.18 3.32
C SER A 170 9.18 -26.47 4.08
N ILE A 171 8.40 -26.78 5.12
CA ILE A 171 8.49 -28.02 5.87
C ILE A 171 7.11 -28.68 5.99
N PRO A 172 7.02 -30.02 6.11
CA PRO A 172 5.76 -30.68 6.45
C PRO A 172 5.27 -30.18 7.80
N GLY A 173 4.05 -29.68 7.87
CA GLY A 173 3.43 -29.28 9.12
C GLY A 173 2.75 -30.45 9.82
N THR A 174 2.48 -30.30 11.12
CA THR A 174 1.84 -31.33 11.97
C THR A 174 0.41 -31.66 11.55
N THR A 175 -0.24 -30.79 10.78
CA THR A 175 -1.63 -30.95 10.29
C THR A 175 -1.72 -31.44 8.83
N GLY A 176 -0.61 -31.95 8.27
CA GLY A 176 -0.53 -32.31 6.84
C GLY A 176 -0.43 -31.10 5.89
N ARG A 177 -0.42 -29.88 6.41
CA ARG A 177 -0.19 -28.64 5.64
C ARG A 177 1.29 -28.31 5.61
N GLN A 178 1.72 -27.64 4.53
CA GLN A 178 3.09 -27.12 4.48
C GLN A 178 3.21 -25.91 5.42
N GLU A 179 4.23 -25.94 6.26
CA GLU A 179 4.63 -24.81 7.08
C GLU A 179 5.90 -24.19 6.51
N PHE A 180 6.08 -22.88 6.77
CA PHE A 180 7.25 -22.16 6.30
C PHE A 180 8.09 -21.68 7.49
N ILE A 181 9.38 -21.95 7.42
CA ILE A 181 10.37 -21.45 8.36
C ILE A 181 11.26 -20.45 7.64
N SER A 182 11.45 -19.28 8.25
CA SER A 182 12.45 -18.30 7.81
C SER A 182 13.67 -18.39 8.71
N THR A 183 14.83 -18.60 8.13
CA THR A 183 16.12 -18.56 8.81
C THR A 183 16.85 -17.28 8.44
N TYR A 184 17.38 -16.59 9.42
CA TYR A 184 17.97 -15.26 9.27
C TYR A 184 19.48 -15.33 9.44
N TYR A 185 20.21 -14.65 8.54
CA TYR A 185 21.67 -14.67 8.48
C TYR A 185 22.23 -13.25 8.38
N LYS A 186 23.29 -12.96 9.16
CA LYS A 186 24.21 -11.88 8.80
C LYS A 186 25.14 -12.39 7.70
N TYR A 187 25.05 -11.78 6.53
CA TYR A 187 25.82 -12.15 5.33
C TYR A 187 26.94 -11.15 5.10
N ASP A 188 28.17 -11.63 4.97
CA ASP A 188 29.32 -10.83 4.64
C ASP A 188 29.45 -10.71 3.11
N VAL A 189 29.24 -9.52 2.58
CA VAL A 189 29.18 -9.28 1.13
C VAL A 189 30.53 -9.43 0.43
N LYS A 190 31.65 -9.29 1.16
CA LYS A 190 33.02 -9.47 0.64
C LYS A 190 33.39 -10.93 0.55
N THR A 191 33.21 -11.66 1.64
CA THR A 191 33.65 -13.06 1.76
C THR A 191 32.60 -14.08 1.34
N GLY A 192 31.31 -13.67 1.29
CA GLY A 192 30.19 -14.58 1.05
C GLY A 192 29.82 -15.43 2.27
N ARG A 193 30.47 -15.23 3.43
CA ARG A 193 30.21 -16.01 4.65
C ARG A 193 28.85 -15.63 5.27
N ARG A 194 28.11 -16.66 5.68
CA ARG A 194 26.84 -16.53 6.40
C ARG A 194 26.99 -16.92 7.85
N SER A 195 26.43 -16.13 8.74
CA SER A 195 26.34 -16.43 10.18
C SER A 195 24.86 -16.45 10.55
N GLN A 196 24.33 -17.63 10.89
CA GLN A 196 22.94 -17.75 11.31
C GLN A 196 22.73 -17.01 12.65
N ILE A 197 21.68 -16.20 12.68
CA ILE A 197 21.30 -15.39 13.85
C ILE A 197 20.15 -16.03 14.59
N THR A 198 19.09 -16.42 13.86
CA THR A 198 17.90 -17.03 14.44
C THR A 198 17.06 -17.70 13.34
N SER A 199 15.99 -18.37 13.75
CA SER A 199 14.99 -18.96 12.86
C SER A 199 13.60 -18.74 13.43
N SER A 200 12.60 -18.64 12.56
CA SER A 200 11.18 -18.57 12.93
C SER A 200 10.59 -19.94 13.28
N ALA A 201 11.41 -20.90 13.66
CA ALA A 201 10.95 -22.22 14.08
C ALA A 201 10.15 -22.19 15.40
N GLY A 202 9.16 -23.09 15.51
CA GLY A 202 8.32 -23.19 16.71
C GLY A 202 7.24 -22.10 16.78
N ALA A 203 7.02 -21.52 17.97
CA ALA A 203 5.95 -20.58 18.23
C ALA A 203 6.21 -19.16 17.69
N VAL A 204 7.47 -18.79 17.45
CA VAL A 204 7.84 -17.46 16.95
C VAL A 204 7.89 -17.46 15.43
N ARG A 205 6.97 -16.78 14.78
CA ARG A 205 6.77 -16.83 13.31
C ARG A 205 7.36 -15.63 12.58
N SER A 206 7.10 -14.40 13.03
CA SER A 206 7.63 -13.17 12.45
C SER A 206 8.62 -12.54 13.41
N ILE A 207 9.80 -12.20 12.93
CA ILE A 207 10.87 -11.65 13.76
C ILE A 207 11.24 -10.26 13.22
N ARG A 208 11.26 -9.27 14.11
CA ARG A 208 11.81 -7.93 13.87
C ARG A 208 13.16 -7.82 14.55
N PHE A 209 14.05 -7.09 13.91
CA PHE A 209 15.43 -6.89 14.31
C PHE A 209 15.67 -5.43 14.68
N ASP A 210 16.62 -5.20 15.55
CA ASP A 210 17.15 -3.87 15.81
C ASP A 210 18.12 -3.43 14.68
N LYS A 211 18.62 -2.20 14.76
CA LYS A 211 19.57 -1.61 13.79
C LYS A 211 20.87 -2.42 13.63
N ASP A 212 21.25 -3.17 14.65
CA ASP A 212 22.44 -4.02 14.64
C ASP A 212 22.15 -5.42 14.05
N GLY A 213 20.88 -5.69 13.69
CA GLY A 213 20.42 -6.98 13.16
C GLY A 213 20.31 -8.06 14.25
N ASP A 214 20.07 -7.67 15.50
CA ASP A 214 19.77 -8.60 16.59
C ASP A 214 18.26 -8.75 16.75
N PRO A 215 17.75 -9.99 16.93
CA PRO A 215 16.31 -10.21 17.06
C PRO A 215 15.77 -9.56 18.33
N GLN A 216 14.75 -8.71 18.20
CA GLN A 216 14.18 -7.96 19.31
C GLN A 216 12.74 -8.35 19.60
N PHE A 217 11.89 -8.40 18.59
CA PHE A 217 10.48 -8.77 18.73
C PHE A 217 10.13 -9.95 17.85
N GLY A 218 9.16 -10.74 18.29
CA GLY A 218 8.58 -11.81 17.52
C GLY A 218 7.07 -11.89 17.71
N SER A 219 6.37 -12.45 16.75
CA SER A 219 4.94 -12.74 16.86
C SER A 219 4.64 -14.19 16.58
N GLY A 220 3.54 -14.69 17.14
CA GLY A 220 3.07 -16.04 16.94
C GLY A 220 1.58 -16.16 17.21
N TYR A 221 1.04 -17.37 17.02
CA TYR A 221 -0.34 -17.68 17.31
C TYR A 221 -0.45 -19.03 18.01
N ASP A 222 -1.08 -19.06 19.18
CA ASP A 222 -1.43 -20.26 19.91
C ASP A 222 -2.83 -20.72 19.46
N GLY A 223 -2.87 -21.66 18.54
CA GLY A 223 -4.14 -22.16 17.98
C GLY A 223 -5.00 -22.92 18.99
N ALA A 224 -4.41 -23.52 20.03
CA ALA A 224 -5.16 -24.22 21.07
C ALA A 224 -5.92 -23.25 21.99
N LYS A 225 -5.34 -22.07 22.23
CA LYS A 225 -5.93 -21.04 23.06
C LYS A 225 -6.64 -19.93 22.26
N GLY A 226 -6.41 -19.87 20.94
CA GLY A 226 -6.91 -18.79 20.11
C GLY A 226 -6.25 -17.44 20.44
N GLU A 227 -4.96 -17.44 20.78
CA GLU A 227 -4.24 -16.24 21.22
C GLU A 227 -3.14 -15.83 20.24
N TRP A 228 -3.10 -14.55 19.91
CA TRP A 228 -1.94 -13.90 19.30
C TRP A 228 -0.91 -13.59 20.38
N LEU A 229 0.36 -13.91 20.09
CA LEU A 229 1.46 -13.79 21.04
C LEU A 229 2.47 -12.79 20.54
N THR A 230 2.89 -11.86 21.39
CA THR A 230 4.06 -11.03 21.16
C THR A 230 5.20 -11.47 22.06
N TYR A 231 6.33 -11.72 21.43
CA TYR A 231 7.57 -12.11 22.08
C TYR A 231 8.55 -10.96 22.08
N HIS A 232 9.31 -10.84 23.14
CA HIS A 232 10.46 -9.97 23.27
C HIS A 232 11.72 -10.77 23.57
N ARG A 233 12.83 -10.33 23.04
CA ARG A 233 14.14 -10.90 23.31
C ARG A 233 15.09 -9.78 23.70
N GLU A 234 15.55 -9.80 24.92
CA GLU A 234 16.55 -8.84 25.40
C GLU A 234 17.86 -8.97 24.61
N LYS A 235 18.52 -7.82 24.35
CA LYS A 235 19.78 -7.79 23.62
C LYS A 235 20.84 -8.67 24.30
N GLY A 236 21.48 -9.53 23.51
CA GLY A 236 22.44 -10.53 24.01
C GLY A 236 21.83 -11.83 24.53
N SER A 237 20.54 -11.89 24.77
CA SER A 237 19.82 -13.12 25.19
C SER A 237 19.52 -14.02 23.98
N LYS A 238 19.44 -15.32 24.21
CA LYS A 238 18.91 -16.29 23.23
C LYS A 238 17.45 -16.67 23.50
N LYS A 239 16.89 -16.24 24.64
CA LYS A 239 15.57 -16.61 25.12
C LYS A 239 14.52 -15.63 24.64
N TRP A 240 13.42 -16.16 24.06
CA TRP A 240 12.21 -15.41 23.77
C TRP A 240 11.27 -15.46 24.97
N GLU A 241 10.75 -14.31 25.36
CA GLU A 241 9.76 -14.19 26.43
C GLU A 241 8.45 -13.64 25.85
N ILE A 242 7.32 -14.26 26.23
CA ILE A 242 6.01 -13.72 25.86
C ILE A 242 5.74 -12.52 26.76
N ILE A 243 5.64 -11.35 26.15
CA ILE A 243 5.35 -10.10 26.84
C ILE A 243 3.88 -9.71 26.76
N HIS A 244 3.17 -10.11 25.70
CA HIS A 244 1.76 -9.79 25.54
C HIS A 244 0.98 -10.91 24.84
N ARG A 245 -0.34 -11.01 25.14
CA ARG A 245 -1.28 -11.98 24.57
C ARG A 245 -2.59 -11.28 24.24
N ILE A 246 -3.12 -11.53 23.05
CA ILE A 246 -4.41 -11.02 22.61
C ILE A 246 -5.26 -12.20 22.18
N HIS A 247 -6.42 -12.40 22.82
CA HIS A 247 -7.36 -13.43 22.38
C HIS A 247 -7.95 -13.07 21.02
N LYS A 248 -8.12 -14.05 20.14
CA LYS A 248 -8.62 -13.87 18.76
C LYS A 248 -9.96 -13.13 18.67
N ASP A 249 -10.78 -13.23 19.72
CA ASP A 249 -12.09 -12.56 19.79
C ASP A 249 -12.04 -11.20 20.50
N SER A 250 -10.86 -10.79 20.98
CA SER A 250 -10.61 -9.44 21.47
C SER A 250 -10.43 -8.46 20.29
N PHE A 251 -10.79 -7.21 20.55
CA PHE A 251 -10.54 -6.07 19.64
C PHE A 251 -9.37 -5.21 20.13
N GLU A 252 -8.54 -5.78 21.00
CA GLU A 252 -7.35 -5.10 21.47
C GLU A 252 -6.36 -4.90 20.32
N ASP A 253 -5.95 -3.66 20.10
CA ASP A 253 -4.78 -3.31 19.28
C ASP A 253 -3.58 -3.15 20.24
N TRP A 254 -2.52 -3.89 19.98
CA TRP A 254 -1.30 -3.81 20.77
C TRP A 254 -0.08 -4.18 19.92
N ARG A 255 0.90 -3.28 19.89
CA ARG A 255 2.12 -3.49 19.11
C ARG A 255 3.32 -2.80 19.74
N ALA A 256 4.31 -3.56 20.19
CA ALA A 256 5.60 -3.02 20.58
C ALA A 256 6.31 -2.40 19.37
N ILE A 257 6.85 -1.19 19.53
CA ILE A 257 7.52 -0.46 18.44
C ILE A 257 9.02 -0.30 18.69
N GLY A 258 9.48 -0.09 19.91
CA GLY A 258 10.89 0.07 20.23
C GLY A 258 11.13 0.19 21.73
N ALA A 259 12.35 0.53 22.12
CA ALA A 259 12.67 0.87 23.49
C ALA A 259 12.08 2.25 23.86
N ASP A 260 11.70 2.42 25.13
CA ASP A 260 11.29 3.72 25.64
C ASP A 260 12.54 4.51 26.08
N PRO A 261 12.86 5.63 25.40
CA PRO A 261 14.06 6.40 25.75
C PRO A 261 13.95 7.15 27.09
N GLN A 262 12.71 7.37 27.58
CA GLN A 262 12.46 8.08 28.83
C GLN A 262 12.39 7.14 30.05
N ALA A 263 12.11 5.85 29.83
CA ALA A 263 12.01 4.83 30.87
C ALA A 263 12.87 3.61 30.53
N PRO A 264 14.16 3.59 30.88
CA PRO A 264 15.08 2.50 30.57
C PRO A 264 14.57 1.15 31.04
N GLY A 265 14.50 0.18 30.13
CA GLY A 265 13.94 -1.16 30.36
C GLY A 265 12.47 -1.31 30.01
N ASN A 266 11.76 -0.21 29.75
CA ASN A 266 10.42 -0.20 29.18
C ASN A 266 10.45 -0.19 27.65
N LEU A 267 9.30 -0.47 27.06
CA LEU A 267 9.05 -0.45 25.62
C LEU A 267 8.01 0.61 25.29
N LEU A 268 8.17 1.24 24.14
CA LEU A 268 7.09 2.00 23.52
C LEU A 268 6.12 1.04 22.85
N VAL A 269 4.83 1.21 23.14
CA VAL A 269 3.74 0.37 22.62
C VAL A 269 2.64 1.26 22.06
N LEU A 270 2.20 0.95 20.84
CA LEU A 270 0.91 1.42 20.34
C LEU A 270 -0.17 0.44 20.77
N GLY A 271 -1.25 0.95 21.35
CA GLY A 271 -2.36 0.12 21.79
C GLY A 271 -3.54 0.94 22.30
N ASN A 272 -4.73 0.35 22.23
CA ASN A 272 -5.94 0.98 22.75
C ASN A 272 -6.12 0.77 24.27
N ASN A 273 -5.57 -0.29 24.84
CA ASN A 273 -5.58 -0.59 26.28
C ASN A 273 -6.97 -0.42 26.93
N GLY A 274 -8.01 -0.97 26.29
CA GLY A 274 -9.40 -0.88 26.74
C GLY A 274 -10.15 0.40 26.33
N ASP A 275 -9.47 1.35 25.69
CA ASP A 275 -10.09 2.54 25.10
C ASP A 275 -10.52 2.30 23.65
N ASP A 276 -11.26 3.25 23.10
CA ASP A 276 -11.66 3.22 21.69
C ASP A 276 -10.48 3.51 20.76
N LYS A 277 -9.63 4.50 21.08
CA LYS A 277 -8.56 4.97 20.21
C LYS A 277 -7.19 4.44 20.60
N THR A 278 -6.38 4.09 19.60
CA THR A 278 -4.98 3.72 19.79
C THR A 278 -4.16 4.89 20.32
N GLY A 279 -3.44 4.66 21.41
CA GLY A 279 -2.48 5.57 22.02
C GLY A 279 -1.05 5.03 22.02
N LEU A 280 -0.07 5.91 22.32
CA LEU A 280 1.31 5.54 22.61
C LEU A 280 1.52 5.42 24.11
N TRP A 281 2.06 4.28 24.54
CA TRP A 281 2.25 3.92 25.94
C TRP A 281 3.70 3.56 26.24
N SER A 282 4.15 3.87 27.45
CA SER A 282 5.27 3.20 28.10
C SER A 282 4.80 1.87 28.71
N TYR A 283 5.47 0.80 28.39
CA TYR A 283 5.10 -0.57 28.75
C TYR A 283 6.26 -1.31 29.37
N ASN A 284 6.07 -1.88 30.54
CA ASN A 284 7.08 -2.67 31.22
C ASN A 284 6.98 -4.16 30.83
N PRO A 285 7.94 -4.71 30.07
CA PRO A 285 7.87 -6.10 29.59
C PRO A 285 8.03 -7.13 30.70
N LYS A 286 8.61 -6.78 31.87
CA LYS A 286 8.78 -7.69 33.00
C LYS A 286 7.51 -7.83 33.81
N THR A 287 6.84 -6.71 34.14
CA THR A 287 5.56 -6.69 34.86
C THR A 287 4.38 -6.94 33.92
N LYS A 288 4.57 -6.81 32.61
CA LYS A 288 3.55 -6.92 31.54
C LYS A 288 2.42 -5.93 31.72
N LYS A 289 2.74 -4.68 32.11
CA LYS A 289 1.77 -3.61 32.35
C LYS A 289 2.10 -2.36 31.55
N HIS A 290 1.03 -1.68 31.10
CA HIS A 290 1.11 -0.29 30.67
C HIS A 290 1.36 0.57 31.90
N GLU A 291 2.38 1.43 31.88
CA GLU A 291 2.75 2.29 33.01
C GLU A 291 2.30 3.72 32.79
N GLU A 292 2.47 4.26 31.59
CA GLU A 292 2.15 5.65 31.27
C GLU A 292 1.53 5.76 29.87
N LEU A 293 0.47 6.56 29.73
CA LEU A 293 -0.04 7.02 28.45
C LEU A 293 0.72 8.27 28.03
N ILE A 294 1.58 8.11 27.01
CA ILE A 294 2.42 9.20 26.49
C ILE A 294 1.59 10.16 25.62
N TYR A 295 0.77 9.58 24.72
CA TYR A 295 -0.07 10.37 23.82
C TYR A 295 -1.25 9.59 23.28
N ARG A 296 -2.40 10.22 23.15
CA ARG A 296 -3.62 9.71 22.49
C ARG A 296 -4.49 10.86 22.01
N ARG A 297 -5.27 10.62 20.96
CA ARG A 297 -6.33 11.51 20.49
C ARG A 297 -7.70 10.92 20.84
N SER A 298 -8.72 11.78 20.88
CA SER A 298 -10.11 11.36 21.10
C SER A 298 -10.87 11.06 19.81
N ASP A 299 -10.36 11.52 18.66
CA ASP A 299 -11.07 11.47 17.36
C ASP A 299 -10.54 10.40 16.41
N VAL A 300 -9.21 10.17 16.37
CA VAL A 300 -8.56 9.23 15.43
C VAL A 300 -7.45 8.44 16.12
N ASP A 301 -7.14 7.28 15.56
CA ASP A 301 -5.97 6.51 15.96
C ASP A 301 -4.67 7.21 15.56
N ILE A 302 -3.66 7.02 16.37
CA ILE A 302 -2.31 7.50 16.08
C ILE A 302 -1.43 6.41 15.48
N SER A 303 -0.34 6.83 14.85
CA SER A 303 0.76 6.02 14.40
C SER A 303 2.07 6.63 14.91
N TYR A 304 3.21 6.17 14.41
CA TYR A 304 4.52 6.64 14.85
C TYR A 304 5.43 6.91 13.63
N ARG A 305 6.52 7.63 13.90
CA ARG A 305 7.59 7.89 12.95
C ARG A 305 8.93 7.58 13.58
N PHE A 306 9.78 6.86 12.85
CA PHE A 306 11.17 6.65 13.21
C PHE A 306 12.08 7.79 12.72
N HIS A 307 13.26 7.83 13.29
CA HIS A 307 14.33 8.70 12.84
C HIS A 307 14.67 8.44 11.37
N THR A 308 14.89 9.52 10.60
CA THR A 308 15.06 9.41 9.15
C THR A 308 16.49 9.03 8.72
N ASN A 309 17.48 9.10 9.62
CA ASN A 309 18.87 8.77 9.30
C ASN A 309 19.27 7.38 9.80
N PRO A 310 19.37 6.37 8.92
CA PRO A 310 19.70 4.99 9.30
C PRO A 310 21.16 4.82 9.77
N PHE A 311 22.04 5.81 9.55
CA PHE A 311 23.44 5.77 9.98
C PHE A 311 23.66 6.25 11.42
N THR A 312 22.66 6.91 12.00
CA THR A 312 22.74 7.45 13.38
C THR A 312 21.86 6.65 14.34
N ASN A 313 20.56 6.72 14.18
CA ASN A 313 19.61 6.09 15.10
C ASN A 313 18.27 5.80 14.41
N ASP A 314 18.23 4.74 13.64
CA ASP A 314 17.03 4.32 12.88
C ASP A 314 15.95 3.63 13.73
N ASP A 315 16.27 3.25 14.98
CA ASP A 315 15.34 2.61 15.92
C ASP A 315 14.61 3.61 16.82
N GLU A 316 14.97 4.90 16.79
CA GLU A 316 14.36 5.94 17.62
C GLU A 316 12.98 6.34 17.09
N VAL A 317 11.97 6.32 17.97
CA VAL A 317 10.66 6.92 17.70
C VAL A 317 10.74 8.42 17.91
N THR A 318 10.69 9.19 16.83
CA THR A 318 10.88 10.65 16.85
C THR A 318 9.60 11.44 16.93
N ALA A 319 8.48 10.83 16.57
CA ALA A 319 7.15 11.45 16.64
C ALA A 319 6.02 10.41 16.69
N VAL A 320 4.87 10.83 17.18
CA VAL A 320 3.60 10.21 16.79
C VAL A 320 2.99 10.99 15.63
N SER A 321 2.22 10.30 14.81
CA SER A 321 1.51 10.89 13.68
C SER A 321 0.03 10.55 13.71
N TYR A 322 -0.80 11.45 13.19
CA TYR A 322 -2.23 11.22 13.02
C TYR A 322 -2.74 11.95 11.79
N ARG A 323 -3.92 11.56 11.30
CA ARG A 323 -4.59 12.26 10.21
C ARG A 323 -5.49 13.37 10.76
N ASP A 324 -5.33 14.57 10.20
CA ASP A 324 -6.18 15.71 10.43
C ASP A 324 -6.65 16.22 9.06
N GLY A 325 -7.85 15.83 8.68
CA GLY A 325 -8.31 16.00 7.32
C GLY A 325 -7.31 15.41 6.32
N ARG A 326 -6.91 16.20 5.32
CA ARG A 326 -5.98 15.78 4.27
C ARG A 326 -4.53 15.61 4.74
N LYS A 327 -4.13 16.27 5.82
CA LYS A 327 -2.72 16.34 6.24
C LYS A 327 -2.37 15.30 7.28
N THR A 328 -1.15 14.76 7.19
CA THR A 328 -0.51 14.06 8.29
C THR A 328 0.04 15.12 9.25
N LYS A 329 -0.36 15.05 10.51
CA LYS A 329 0.16 15.88 11.61
C LYS A 329 1.07 15.06 12.49
N TYR A 330 1.99 15.73 13.15
CA TYR A 330 2.97 15.13 14.02
C TYR A 330 2.99 15.79 15.39
N VAL A 331 3.22 15.00 16.44
CA VAL A 331 3.67 15.45 17.76
C VAL A 331 5.08 14.93 17.93
N TRP A 332 6.03 15.83 17.90
CA TRP A 332 7.45 15.50 17.84
C TRP A 332 8.05 15.30 19.23
N PHE A 333 8.90 14.29 19.35
CA PHE A 333 9.74 14.01 20.51
C PHE A 333 11.20 14.38 20.24
N ASN A 334 11.59 14.54 18.97
CA ASN A 334 12.91 14.88 18.52
C ASN A 334 12.88 16.21 17.75
N GLY A 335 13.51 17.26 18.33
CA GLY A 335 13.46 18.61 17.76
C GLY A 335 14.28 18.78 16.48
N GLU A 336 15.29 17.94 16.23
CA GLU A 336 16.07 17.99 14.98
C GLU A 336 15.24 17.44 13.81
N GLU A 337 14.50 16.35 14.02
CA GLU A 337 13.60 15.79 13.03
C GLU A 337 12.39 16.72 12.77
N GLU A 338 11.89 17.40 13.81
CA GLU A 338 10.85 18.44 13.66
C GLU A 338 11.34 19.60 12.79
N ALA A 339 12.54 20.14 13.10
CA ALA A 339 13.12 21.23 12.36
C ALA A 339 13.35 20.87 10.89
N LEU A 340 13.86 19.66 10.62
CA LEU A 340 14.03 19.14 9.26
C LEU A 340 12.68 19.04 8.54
N TYR A 341 11.67 18.45 9.18
CA TYR A 341 10.34 18.32 8.58
C TYR A 341 9.77 19.70 8.22
N ASN A 342 9.80 20.66 9.14
CA ASN A 342 9.29 22.01 8.90
C ASN A 342 10.02 22.72 7.77
N GLN A 343 11.34 22.55 7.67
CA GLN A 343 12.14 23.08 6.59
C GLN A 343 11.73 22.50 5.22
N LEU A 344 11.53 21.18 5.14
CA LEU A 344 11.09 20.51 3.92
C LEU A 344 9.70 20.97 3.48
N GLN A 345 8.76 21.13 4.45
CA GLN A 345 7.42 21.64 4.14
C GLN A 345 7.44 23.10 3.64
N GLY A 346 8.40 23.89 4.10
CA GLY A 346 8.59 25.25 3.59
C GLY A 346 9.20 25.32 2.18
N LEU A 347 10.04 24.34 1.83
CA LEU A 347 10.70 24.26 0.53
C LEU A 347 9.79 23.73 -0.58
N ILE A 348 8.95 22.74 -0.27
CA ILE A 348 8.06 22.04 -1.20
C ILE A 348 6.65 22.10 -0.60
N PRO A 349 5.92 23.22 -0.82
CA PRO A 349 4.60 23.42 -0.21
C PRO A 349 3.51 22.56 -0.86
N ASN A 350 2.39 22.41 -0.14
CA ASN A 350 1.14 21.77 -0.59
C ASN A 350 1.15 20.24 -0.75
N SER A 351 2.15 19.57 -0.20
CA SER A 351 2.31 18.12 -0.33
C SER A 351 2.85 17.50 0.94
N ASP A 352 2.75 16.17 1.07
CA ASP A 352 3.41 15.42 2.13
C ASP A 352 4.84 15.06 1.67
N ASN A 353 5.83 15.75 2.23
CA ASN A 353 7.24 15.52 1.92
C ASN A 353 7.84 14.47 2.85
N LEU A 354 8.40 13.41 2.29
CA LEU A 354 8.99 12.31 3.03
C LEU A 354 10.47 12.17 2.68
N VAL A 355 11.32 12.14 3.70
CA VAL A 355 12.71 11.71 3.52
C VAL A 355 12.70 10.20 3.31
N ILE A 356 13.14 9.75 2.15
CA ILE A 356 13.14 8.33 1.74
C ILE A 356 14.51 7.69 1.77
N SER A 357 15.58 8.50 1.74
CA SER A 357 16.97 8.03 1.86
C SER A 357 17.87 9.15 2.34
N ARG A 358 18.86 8.82 3.16
CA ARG A 358 19.88 9.78 3.65
C ARG A 358 21.26 9.19 3.52
N THR A 359 22.26 10.06 3.55
CA THR A 359 23.67 9.69 3.53
C THR A 359 24.27 9.77 4.94
N ARG A 360 25.53 9.34 5.11
CA ARG A 360 26.28 9.57 6.35
C ARG A 360 26.43 11.06 6.66
N ASP A 361 26.57 11.88 5.62
CA ASP A 361 26.47 13.34 5.75
C ASP A 361 24.97 13.72 5.90
N PRO A 362 24.58 14.30 7.05
CA PRO A 362 23.17 14.63 7.29
C PRO A 362 22.60 15.70 6.36
N GLN A 363 23.44 16.40 5.60
CA GLN A 363 23.02 17.46 4.68
C GLN A 363 22.64 16.95 3.28
N THR A 364 22.79 15.64 3.04
CA THR A 364 22.44 15.03 1.76
C THR A 364 21.33 14.00 1.96
N MET A 365 20.23 14.18 1.25
CA MET A 365 19.06 13.32 1.37
C MET A 365 18.23 13.29 0.09
N LEU A 366 17.43 12.24 -0.03
CA LEU A 366 16.36 12.15 -1.02
C LEU A 366 15.02 12.40 -0.35
N VAL A 367 14.19 13.19 -1.00
CA VAL A 367 12.84 13.50 -0.57
C VAL A 367 11.87 13.08 -1.67
N SER A 368 10.84 12.34 -1.31
CA SER A 368 9.68 12.14 -2.16
C SER A 368 8.57 13.08 -1.75
N ASN A 369 7.91 13.63 -2.74
CA ASN A 369 6.72 14.44 -2.60
C ASN A 369 5.52 13.65 -3.12
N ASN A 370 4.40 13.67 -2.41
CA ASN A 370 3.16 13.07 -2.86
C ASN A 370 1.99 13.94 -2.39
N GLY A 371 1.08 14.23 -3.29
CA GLY A 371 -0.11 15.01 -3.00
C GLY A 371 -1.24 14.68 -3.97
N PRO A 372 -2.43 15.25 -3.78
CA PRO A 372 -3.56 14.97 -4.67
C PRO A 372 -3.31 15.31 -6.13
N ARG A 373 -2.53 16.36 -6.37
CA ARG A 373 -2.17 16.87 -7.69
C ARG A 373 -0.68 16.69 -8.02
N ASP A 374 -0.01 15.82 -7.25
CA ASP A 374 1.38 15.42 -7.48
C ASP A 374 1.45 13.89 -7.37
N PRO A 375 1.61 13.19 -8.48
CA PRO A 375 1.62 11.72 -8.51
C PRO A 375 2.85 11.08 -7.88
N GLY A 376 3.86 11.89 -7.51
CA GLY A 376 5.13 11.48 -6.92
C GLY A 376 6.29 12.16 -7.62
N THR A 377 6.92 13.12 -6.95
CA THR A 377 8.13 13.80 -7.44
C THR A 377 9.27 13.53 -6.47
N TYR A 378 10.46 13.29 -7.02
CA TYR A 378 11.67 12.98 -6.24
C TYR A 378 12.67 14.12 -6.33
N TYR A 379 13.25 14.47 -5.18
CA TYR A 379 14.21 15.53 -5.04
C TYR A 379 15.49 15.03 -4.37
N LEU A 380 16.63 15.46 -4.90
CA LEU A 380 17.91 15.40 -4.22
C LEU A 380 18.15 16.73 -3.52
N ILE A 381 18.32 16.69 -2.19
CA ILE A 381 18.81 17.83 -1.42
C ILE A 381 20.25 17.56 -1.04
N LYS A 382 21.15 18.44 -1.45
CA LYS A 382 22.58 18.30 -1.19
C LYS A 382 23.20 19.68 -0.94
N ASN A 383 23.86 19.84 0.21
CA ASN A 383 24.51 21.10 0.59
C ASN A 383 23.57 22.32 0.46
N GLY A 384 22.32 22.18 0.90
CA GLY A 384 21.30 23.21 0.85
C GLY A 384 20.72 23.52 -0.55
N LYS A 385 21.14 22.80 -1.57
CA LYS A 385 20.56 22.89 -2.94
C LYS A 385 19.55 21.79 -3.14
N ILE A 386 18.41 22.15 -3.78
CA ILE A 386 17.38 21.20 -4.18
C ILE A 386 17.45 20.97 -5.69
N GLN A 387 17.39 19.72 -6.11
CA GLN A 387 17.37 19.32 -7.51
C GLN A 387 16.27 18.29 -7.72
N VAL A 388 15.44 18.48 -8.74
CA VAL A 388 14.45 17.49 -9.18
C VAL A 388 15.17 16.33 -9.85
N ILE A 389 14.84 15.10 -9.43
CA ILE A 389 15.35 13.86 -10.03
C ILE A 389 14.40 13.42 -11.15
N GLY A 390 13.10 13.42 -10.88
CA GLY A 390 12.05 13.00 -11.79
C GLY A 390 10.71 12.85 -11.08
N SER A 391 9.73 12.35 -11.81
CA SER A 391 8.37 12.09 -11.31
C SER A 391 7.94 10.67 -11.68
N ASP A 392 7.01 10.11 -10.89
CA ASP A 392 6.36 8.83 -11.19
C ASP A 392 5.56 8.89 -12.50
N TYR A 393 4.92 10.04 -12.76
CA TYR A 393 4.11 10.27 -13.97
C TYR A 393 4.41 11.64 -14.55
N PRO A 394 5.51 11.79 -15.30
CA PRO A 394 5.94 13.09 -15.82
C PRO A 394 5.00 13.69 -16.86
N ASP A 395 4.10 12.90 -17.43
CA ASP A 395 3.12 13.35 -18.43
C ASP A 395 1.99 14.18 -17.80
N PHE A 396 1.78 14.11 -16.46
CA PHE A 396 0.69 14.83 -15.81
C PHE A 396 1.14 16.18 -15.25
N ALA A 397 0.53 17.25 -15.76
CA ALA A 397 0.70 18.58 -15.21
C ALA A 397 -0.19 18.78 -13.96
N SER A 398 0.38 19.29 -12.88
CA SER A 398 -0.30 19.44 -11.58
C SER A 398 -1.56 20.31 -11.66
N ASP A 399 -1.59 21.33 -12.50
CA ASP A 399 -2.72 22.24 -12.71
C ASP A 399 -3.90 21.59 -13.46
N GLN A 400 -3.65 20.52 -14.20
CA GLN A 400 -4.68 19.75 -14.91
C GLN A 400 -5.25 18.60 -14.08
N LEU A 401 -4.61 18.24 -12.98
CA LEU A 401 -5.13 17.23 -12.05
C LEU A 401 -6.21 17.82 -11.14
N ALA A 402 -7.17 16.97 -10.78
CA ALA A 402 -8.30 17.33 -9.94
C ALA A 402 -7.90 17.53 -8.47
N ASP A 403 -8.59 18.47 -7.79
CA ASP A 403 -8.42 18.68 -6.36
C ASP A 403 -9.10 17.55 -5.55
N VAL A 404 -8.53 17.20 -4.40
CA VAL A 404 -9.07 16.21 -3.47
C VAL A 404 -9.42 16.91 -2.16
N ARG A 405 -10.69 16.81 -1.74
CA ARG A 405 -11.21 17.43 -0.53
C ARG A 405 -11.71 16.40 0.46
N GLY A 406 -11.45 16.63 1.73
CA GLY A 406 -12.05 15.85 2.81
C GLY A 406 -13.48 16.31 3.05
N ILE A 407 -14.37 15.34 3.28
CA ILE A 407 -15.75 15.57 3.70
C ILE A 407 -16.07 14.70 4.93
N SER A 408 -17.13 15.04 5.64
CA SER A 408 -17.78 14.18 6.63
C SER A 408 -19.28 14.34 6.45
N TYR A 409 -19.99 13.23 6.48
CA TYR A 409 -21.46 13.19 6.39
C TYR A 409 -22.03 12.25 7.44
N GLU A 410 -23.28 12.46 7.77
CA GLU A 410 -24.01 11.61 8.70
C GLU A 410 -24.72 10.49 7.94
N ALA A 411 -24.42 9.24 8.31
CA ALA A 411 -25.17 8.10 7.84
C ALA A 411 -26.57 8.08 8.45
N ARG A 412 -27.52 7.38 7.84
CA ARG A 412 -28.94 7.30 8.25
C ARG A 412 -29.16 6.81 9.67
N ASP A 413 -28.17 6.18 10.28
CA ASP A 413 -28.16 5.73 11.68
C ASP A 413 -27.43 6.71 12.63
N GLY A 414 -27.06 7.90 12.16
CA GLY A 414 -26.40 8.95 12.95
C GLY A 414 -24.87 8.82 13.03
N LYS A 415 -24.25 7.79 12.41
CA LYS A 415 -22.79 7.65 12.43
C LYS A 415 -22.13 8.65 11.48
N GLN A 416 -21.11 9.37 11.99
CA GLN A 416 -20.30 10.26 11.15
C GLN A 416 -19.32 9.47 10.30
N ILE A 417 -19.41 9.61 8.98
CA ILE A 417 -18.59 8.91 7.99
C ILE A 417 -17.65 9.90 7.31
N PRO A 418 -16.35 9.79 7.53
CA PRO A 418 -15.37 10.57 6.77
C PRO A 418 -15.27 10.09 5.32
N GLY A 419 -14.82 10.95 4.43
CA GLY A 419 -14.58 10.59 3.04
C GLY A 419 -13.70 11.57 2.30
N TRP A 420 -13.33 11.21 1.11
CA TRP A 420 -12.63 12.07 0.17
C TRP A 420 -13.47 12.25 -1.09
N ILE A 421 -13.52 13.47 -1.62
CA ILE A 421 -14.05 13.73 -2.95
C ILE A 421 -12.94 14.25 -3.86
N THR A 422 -12.83 13.65 -5.06
CA THR A 422 -12.01 14.18 -6.14
C THR A 422 -12.94 14.98 -7.04
N VAL A 423 -12.68 16.30 -7.15
CA VAL A 423 -13.59 17.25 -7.78
C VAL A 423 -13.09 17.58 -9.18
N PRO A 424 -13.87 17.32 -10.24
CA PRO A 424 -13.49 17.65 -11.60
C PRO A 424 -13.26 19.16 -11.79
N ASN A 425 -12.49 19.54 -12.80
CA ASN A 425 -12.26 20.95 -13.16
C ASN A 425 -13.45 21.60 -13.88
N SER A 426 -14.57 20.88 -14.09
CA SER A 426 -15.82 21.38 -14.65
C SER A 426 -16.74 22.01 -13.58
N LYS A 427 -17.99 22.31 -13.92
CA LYS A 427 -18.98 22.89 -13.00
C LYS A 427 -20.02 21.83 -12.56
N PRO A 428 -20.53 21.90 -11.31
CA PRO A 428 -21.62 21.05 -10.86
C PRO A 428 -22.96 21.39 -11.58
N PRO A 429 -23.97 20.50 -11.55
CA PRO A 429 -23.95 19.17 -10.91
C PRO A 429 -23.14 18.14 -11.71
N TYR A 430 -22.34 17.33 -10.99
CA TYR A 430 -21.46 16.34 -11.60
C TYR A 430 -22.12 14.94 -11.69
N PRO A 431 -21.81 14.12 -12.68
CA PRO A 431 -22.00 12.68 -12.55
C PRO A 431 -21.08 12.14 -11.44
N LEU A 432 -21.57 11.19 -10.63
CA LEU A 432 -20.88 10.66 -9.48
C LEU A 432 -20.41 9.23 -9.69
N VAL A 433 -19.17 8.96 -9.31
CA VAL A 433 -18.66 7.63 -9.08
C VAL A 433 -18.39 7.43 -7.59
N VAL A 434 -19.17 6.60 -6.92
CA VAL A 434 -18.86 6.11 -5.57
C VAL A 434 -17.82 5.02 -5.69
N MET A 435 -16.64 5.23 -5.12
CA MET A 435 -15.50 4.35 -5.25
C MET A 435 -15.04 3.83 -3.87
N PRO A 436 -15.70 2.82 -3.31
CA PRO A 436 -15.30 2.22 -2.04
C PRO A 436 -13.99 1.45 -2.19
N HIS A 437 -13.09 1.62 -1.20
CA HIS A 437 -11.83 0.89 -1.17
C HIS A 437 -12.01 -0.61 -0.95
N GLY A 438 -10.99 -1.37 -1.32
CA GLY A 438 -10.87 -2.80 -1.01
C GLY A 438 -10.60 -3.06 0.48
N GLY A 439 -10.33 -4.28 0.82
CA GLY A 439 -9.99 -4.69 2.17
C GLY A 439 -11.01 -5.62 2.81
N PRO A 440 -12.04 -5.16 3.58
CA PRO A 440 -12.50 -3.79 3.85
C PRO A 440 -11.76 -3.04 4.95
N PHE A 441 -10.99 -3.73 5.80
CA PHE A 441 -10.36 -3.22 7.00
C PHE A 441 -9.05 -2.48 6.72
N VAL A 442 -9.10 -1.56 5.77
CA VAL A 442 -8.04 -0.60 5.42
C VAL A 442 -8.64 0.81 5.46
N ARG A 443 -8.03 1.79 4.84
CA ARG A 443 -8.58 3.13 4.66
C ARG A 443 -8.06 3.79 3.40
N GLU A 444 -8.83 4.70 2.83
CA GLU A 444 -8.40 5.60 1.77
C GLU A 444 -7.40 6.64 2.27
N ARG A 445 -6.61 7.14 1.34
CA ARG A 445 -5.64 8.23 1.57
C ARG A 445 -5.96 9.40 0.65
N SER A 446 -5.57 10.59 1.07
CA SER A 446 -5.81 11.84 0.32
C SER A 446 -4.75 12.16 -0.74
N GLY A 447 -3.89 11.22 -1.09
CA GLY A 447 -2.86 11.40 -2.11
C GLY A 447 -3.39 11.27 -3.54
N PHE A 448 -2.49 11.23 -4.50
CA PHE A 448 -2.82 10.91 -5.88
C PHE A 448 -3.39 9.49 -5.99
N HIS A 449 -4.59 9.37 -6.54
CA HIS A 449 -5.23 8.09 -6.82
C HIS A 449 -5.52 7.98 -8.32
N PRO A 450 -4.82 7.09 -9.07
CA PRO A 450 -4.89 7.08 -10.54
C PRO A 450 -6.30 6.93 -11.08
N TRP A 451 -7.14 6.07 -10.51
CA TRP A 451 -8.52 5.85 -10.97
C TRP A 451 -9.42 7.06 -10.68
N ALA A 452 -9.30 7.65 -9.48
CA ALA A 452 -10.08 8.84 -9.14
C ALA A 452 -9.69 10.02 -10.03
N GLN A 453 -8.41 10.20 -10.29
CA GLN A 453 -7.92 11.26 -11.18
C GLN A 453 -8.31 11.02 -12.65
N LEU A 454 -8.23 9.77 -13.13
CA LEU A 454 -8.68 9.40 -14.48
C LEU A 454 -10.17 9.72 -14.69
N LEU A 455 -11.01 9.38 -13.71
CA LEU A 455 -12.46 9.65 -13.77
C LEU A 455 -12.75 11.15 -13.66
N ALA A 456 -12.07 11.85 -12.75
CA ALA A 456 -12.23 13.30 -12.59
C ALA A 456 -11.75 14.10 -13.82
N ASN A 457 -10.70 13.63 -14.50
CA ASN A 457 -10.24 14.20 -15.76
C ASN A 457 -11.26 14.04 -16.89
N ARG A 458 -12.23 13.15 -16.74
CA ARG A 458 -13.38 12.92 -17.64
C ARG A 458 -14.68 13.50 -17.13
N GLY A 459 -14.61 14.37 -16.12
CA GLY A 459 -15.77 15.13 -15.62
C GLY A 459 -16.59 14.43 -14.52
N TYR A 460 -16.19 13.27 -14.03
CA TYR A 460 -16.88 12.57 -12.95
C TYR A 460 -16.35 13.03 -11.58
N MET A 461 -17.23 13.40 -10.65
CA MET A 461 -16.89 13.52 -9.25
C MET A 461 -16.68 12.11 -8.68
N VAL A 462 -15.62 11.89 -7.89
CA VAL A 462 -15.38 10.59 -7.27
C VAL A 462 -15.49 10.73 -5.76
N LEU A 463 -16.37 9.95 -5.14
CA LEU A 463 -16.49 9.81 -3.69
C LEU A 463 -15.76 8.55 -3.23
N GLN A 464 -14.78 8.71 -2.34
CA GLN A 464 -14.04 7.64 -1.67
C GLN A 464 -14.41 7.63 -0.18
N PRO A 465 -15.49 6.92 0.21
CA PRO A 465 -15.96 6.92 1.60
C PRO A 465 -15.06 6.07 2.50
N GLN A 466 -14.82 6.57 3.72
CA GLN A 466 -14.27 5.78 4.83
C GLN A 466 -15.43 5.09 5.55
N TYR A 467 -16.08 4.14 4.89
CA TYR A 467 -17.23 3.44 5.46
C TYR A 467 -16.84 2.70 6.74
N ARG A 468 -17.80 2.44 7.66
CA ARG A 468 -17.53 1.71 8.91
C ARG A 468 -16.75 0.41 8.63
N GLY A 469 -15.84 0.05 9.56
CA GLY A 469 -14.86 -1.00 9.34
C GLY A 469 -13.50 -0.49 8.84
N SER A 470 -13.43 0.74 8.29
CA SER A 470 -12.16 1.36 7.92
C SER A 470 -11.28 1.59 9.16
N LYS A 471 -9.99 1.26 9.07
CA LYS A 471 -9.03 1.40 10.18
C LYS A 471 -8.55 2.85 10.35
N GLY A 472 -8.20 3.20 11.59
CA GLY A 472 -7.68 4.52 11.95
C GLY A 472 -8.70 5.46 12.59
N TYR A 473 -9.91 4.98 12.84
CA TYR A 473 -11.01 5.73 13.42
C TYR A 473 -11.50 5.13 14.74
N GLY A 474 -10.69 4.26 15.36
CA GLY A 474 -10.97 3.61 16.63
C GLY A 474 -11.64 2.24 16.50
N THR A 475 -11.72 1.56 17.64
CA THR A 475 -12.25 0.19 17.74
C THR A 475 -13.75 0.15 17.48
N ASP A 476 -14.52 1.16 17.96
CA ASP A 476 -15.96 1.25 17.73
C ASP A 476 -16.26 1.35 16.24
N PHE A 477 -15.60 2.25 15.53
CA PHE A 477 -15.78 2.43 14.08
C PHE A 477 -15.45 1.15 13.29
N TYR A 478 -14.43 0.42 13.75
CA TYR A 478 -14.00 -0.84 13.15
C TYR A 478 -15.00 -1.97 13.41
N THR A 479 -15.46 -2.13 14.65
CA THR A 479 -16.28 -3.29 15.07
C THR A 479 -17.75 -3.18 14.65
N THR A 480 -18.26 -1.96 14.41
CA THR A 480 -19.62 -1.78 13.88
C THR A 480 -19.81 -2.34 12.46
N ALA A 481 -18.75 -2.71 11.77
CA ALA A 481 -18.83 -3.47 10.52
C ALA A 481 -19.10 -4.97 10.72
N PHE A 482 -19.11 -5.49 11.95
CA PHE A 482 -19.26 -6.92 12.19
C PHE A 482 -20.72 -7.33 12.35
N ILE A 483 -21.02 -8.59 11.99
CA ILE A 483 -22.39 -9.15 12.06
C ILE A 483 -22.97 -9.02 13.48
N ASN A 484 -22.18 -9.33 14.51
CA ASN A 484 -22.61 -9.27 15.91
C ASN A 484 -22.64 -7.84 16.48
N GLY A 485 -22.13 -6.85 15.76
CA GLY A 485 -22.02 -5.45 16.22
C GLY A 485 -22.79 -4.45 15.37
N GLY A 486 -23.40 -4.85 14.29
CA GLY A 486 -24.06 -3.89 13.42
C GLY A 486 -24.36 -4.33 12.01
N GLN A 487 -24.40 -5.62 11.71
CA GLN A 487 -24.79 -6.09 10.39
C GLN A 487 -23.75 -5.86 9.30
N GLY A 488 -22.67 -6.59 9.37
CA GLY A 488 -21.65 -6.57 8.34
C GLY A 488 -22.24 -6.64 6.94
N GLY A 489 -21.86 -5.72 6.11
CA GLY A 489 -22.31 -5.60 4.73
C GLY A 489 -23.48 -4.62 4.52
N TYR A 490 -24.55 -4.66 5.29
CA TYR A 490 -25.71 -3.79 5.07
C TYR A 490 -25.45 -2.34 5.48
N GLN A 491 -25.08 -2.08 6.72
CA GLN A 491 -24.76 -0.73 7.16
C GLN A 491 -23.47 -0.17 6.52
N MET A 492 -22.50 -1.04 6.21
CA MET A 492 -21.35 -0.63 5.42
C MET A 492 -21.77 -0.18 4.01
N GLN A 493 -22.84 -0.78 3.45
CA GLN A 493 -23.38 -0.33 2.17
C GLN A 493 -24.17 0.98 2.35
N ASP A 494 -24.96 1.09 3.42
CA ASP A 494 -25.69 2.33 3.74
C ASP A 494 -24.74 3.53 3.84
N ASP A 495 -23.59 3.39 4.48
CA ASP A 495 -22.57 4.45 4.55
C ASP A 495 -22.18 5.00 3.17
N LYS A 496 -22.06 4.12 2.17
CA LYS A 496 -21.67 4.48 0.80
C LYS A 496 -22.82 5.19 0.07
N ASP A 497 -24.02 4.65 0.23
CA ASP A 497 -25.24 5.19 -0.39
C ASP A 497 -25.59 6.58 0.23
N ASP A 498 -25.47 6.72 1.54
CA ASP A 498 -25.73 7.99 2.26
C ASP A 498 -24.72 9.07 1.86
N GLY A 499 -23.45 8.71 1.60
CA GLY A 499 -22.46 9.63 1.07
C GLY A 499 -22.80 10.13 -0.35
N ALA A 500 -23.36 9.29 -1.20
CA ALA A 500 -23.84 9.72 -2.51
C ALA A 500 -25.02 10.68 -2.37
N LEU A 501 -26.01 10.32 -1.55
CA LEU A 501 -27.21 11.15 -1.30
C LEU A 501 -26.86 12.49 -0.65
N TYR A 502 -25.90 12.50 0.28
CA TYR A 502 -25.37 13.73 0.86
C TYR A 502 -24.85 14.70 -0.21
N LEU A 503 -24.08 14.20 -1.20
CA LEU A 503 -23.56 15.04 -2.26
C LEU A 503 -24.66 15.56 -3.21
N VAL A 504 -25.74 14.80 -3.40
CA VAL A 504 -26.95 15.27 -4.10
C VAL A 504 -27.63 16.38 -3.32
N GLU A 505 -27.82 16.24 -2.02
CA GLU A 505 -28.40 17.28 -1.13
C GLU A 505 -27.59 18.58 -1.14
N GLN A 506 -26.25 18.46 -1.28
CA GLN A 506 -25.38 19.64 -1.43
C GLN A 506 -25.47 20.30 -2.81
N GLY A 507 -26.26 19.79 -3.74
CA GLY A 507 -26.37 20.29 -5.11
C GLY A 507 -25.11 20.08 -5.95
N LEU A 508 -24.21 19.19 -5.53
CA LEU A 508 -22.94 18.90 -6.21
C LEU A 508 -23.09 17.79 -7.26
N VAL A 509 -24.03 16.88 -7.08
CA VAL A 509 -24.20 15.67 -7.87
C VAL A 509 -25.57 15.61 -8.52
N ASP A 510 -25.59 15.15 -9.76
CA ASP A 510 -26.82 14.82 -10.48
C ASP A 510 -27.37 13.46 -9.99
N PRO A 511 -28.56 13.39 -9.38
CA PRO A 511 -29.12 12.16 -8.85
C PRO A 511 -29.41 11.10 -9.91
N ASP A 512 -29.56 11.49 -11.15
CA ASP A 512 -29.82 10.59 -12.28
C ASP A 512 -28.53 10.12 -12.96
N ARG A 513 -27.37 10.50 -12.45
CA ARG A 513 -26.04 10.13 -12.98
C ARG A 513 -25.09 9.68 -11.90
N MET A 514 -25.51 8.67 -11.12
CA MET A 514 -24.70 8.06 -10.04
C MET A 514 -24.37 6.61 -10.36
N MET A 515 -23.14 6.21 -10.11
CA MET A 515 -22.71 4.83 -10.24
C MET A 515 -21.78 4.41 -9.09
N MET A 516 -21.58 3.09 -8.92
CA MET A 516 -20.55 2.56 -8.03
C MET A 516 -19.49 1.80 -8.82
N PHE A 517 -18.22 2.13 -8.58
CA PHE A 517 -17.06 1.40 -9.08
C PHE A 517 -16.21 0.89 -7.93
N GLY A 518 -15.91 -0.39 -7.88
CA GLY A 518 -15.05 -0.91 -6.84
C GLY A 518 -14.18 -2.09 -7.27
N TRP A 519 -13.08 -2.25 -6.55
CA TRP A 519 -12.11 -3.33 -6.71
C TRP A 519 -12.05 -4.18 -5.44
N SER A 520 -11.96 -5.51 -5.56
CA SER A 520 -11.89 -6.42 -4.42
C SER A 520 -13.14 -6.36 -3.53
N TYR A 521 -13.03 -6.01 -2.25
CA TYR A 521 -14.19 -5.72 -1.42
C TYR A 521 -15.04 -4.57 -2.01
N GLY A 522 -14.43 -3.55 -2.59
CA GLY A 522 -15.17 -2.52 -3.33
C GLY A 522 -15.97 -3.10 -4.50
N GLY A 523 -15.44 -4.12 -5.20
CA GLY A 523 -16.17 -4.88 -6.22
C GLY A 523 -17.33 -5.68 -5.65
N TYR A 524 -17.19 -6.30 -4.47
CA TYR A 524 -18.31 -6.86 -3.72
C TYR A 524 -19.37 -5.81 -3.41
N ALA A 525 -18.96 -4.63 -2.93
CA ALA A 525 -19.90 -3.54 -2.65
C ALA A 525 -20.68 -3.09 -3.90
N ALA A 526 -20.04 -3.05 -5.07
CA ALA A 526 -20.69 -2.75 -6.34
C ALA A 526 -21.72 -3.82 -6.73
N LEU A 527 -21.42 -5.11 -6.52
CA LEU A 527 -22.42 -6.18 -6.73
C LEU A 527 -23.61 -6.05 -5.79
N VAL A 528 -23.37 -5.73 -4.52
CA VAL A 528 -24.43 -5.48 -3.53
C VAL A 528 -25.28 -4.29 -3.94
N ALA A 529 -24.65 -3.18 -4.37
CA ALA A 529 -25.35 -1.98 -4.81
C ALA A 529 -26.33 -2.27 -5.96
N ALA A 530 -25.97 -3.15 -6.88
CA ALA A 530 -26.81 -3.48 -8.04
C ALA A 530 -28.11 -4.23 -7.71
N SER A 531 -28.21 -4.84 -6.53
CA SER A 531 -29.38 -5.63 -6.10
C SER A 531 -30.20 -4.97 -4.97
N ARG A 532 -29.82 -3.77 -4.52
CA ARG A 532 -30.48 -3.07 -3.40
C ARG A 532 -31.79 -2.37 -3.83
N THR A 533 -32.66 -2.17 -2.83
CA THR A 533 -33.88 -1.40 -2.97
C THR A 533 -34.00 -0.43 -1.76
N PRO A 534 -34.27 0.86 -1.99
CA PRO A 534 -34.39 1.52 -3.29
C PRO A 534 -33.08 1.54 -4.07
N GLN A 535 -33.17 1.51 -5.42
CA GLN A 535 -32.01 1.65 -6.27
C GLN A 535 -31.70 3.13 -6.48
N ILE A 536 -30.45 3.53 -6.19
CA ILE A 536 -29.97 4.91 -6.36
C ILE A 536 -28.91 5.06 -7.45
N TYR A 537 -28.41 3.95 -7.98
CA TYR A 537 -27.37 3.92 -9.01
C TYR A 537 -27.96 3.54 -10.35
N GLN A 538 -27.48 4.16 -11.42
CA GLN A 538 -27.88 3.82 -12.79
C GLN A 538 -27.13 2.63 -13.35
N CYS A 539 -25.91 2.38 -12.85
CA CYS A 539 -25.08 1.24 -13.24
C CYS A 539 -24.00 0.95 -12.20
N VAL A 540 -23.27 -0.15 -12.35
CA VAL A 540 -22.11 -0.49 -11.52
C VAL A 540 -20.95 -1.06 -12.33
N ILE A 541 -19.73 -0.88 -11.82
CA ILE A 541 -18.52 -1.58 -12.28
C ILE A 541 -17.96 -2.38 -11.12
N ALA A 542 -17.99 -3.70 -11.21
CA ALA A 542 -17.50 -4.62 -10.20
C ALA A 542 -16.22 -5.32 -10.66
N ALA A 543 -15.07 -4.92 -10.06
CA ALA A 543 -13.78 -5.45 -10.48
C ALA A 543 -13.12 -6.31 -9.39
N ALA A 544 -12.42 -7.38 -9.78
CA ALA A 544 -11.75 -8.35 -8.89
C ALA A 544 -12.63 -8.76 -7.69
N THR A 545 -13.88 -9.03 -7.94
CA THR A 545 -15.00 -9.04 -6.97
C THR A 545 -15.11 -10.32 -6.15
N VAL A 546 -15.91 -10.29 -5.08
CA VAL A 546 -16.28 -11.41 -4.20
C VAL A 546 -17.78 -11.68 -4.28
N PRO A 547 -18.26 -12.41 -5.28
CA PRO A 547 -19.69 -12.68 -5.43
C PRO A 547 -20.26 -13.67 -4.41
N ASN A 548 -19.42 -14.54 -3.85
CA ASN A 548 -19.79 -15.58 -2.90
C ASN A 548 -18.91 -15.51 -1.67
N THR A 549 -19.45 -14.95 -0.58
CA THR A 549 -18.72 -14.71 0.67
C THR A 549 -18.30 -16.00 1.36
N ASN A 550 -19.17 -17.04 1.32
CA ASN A 550 -18.85 -18.32 1.92
C ASN A 550 -17.72 -19.06 1.18
N GLN A 551 -17.75 -19.02 -0.16
CA GLN A 551 -16.67 -19.59 -0.98
C GLN A 551 -15.35 -18.87 -0.71
N GLN A 552 -15.36 -17.54 -0.58
CA GLN A 552 -14.17 -16.74 -0.27
C GLN A 552 -13.62 -17.05 1.12
N LEU A 553 -14.47 -17.17 2.15
CA LEU A 553 -14.05 -17.56 3.49
C LEU A 553 -13.44 -18.97 3.51
N ASN A 554 -14.05 -19.92 2.80
CA ASN A 554 -13.52 -21.28 2.69
C ASN A 554 -12.18 -21.30 1.94
N TYR A 555 -12.02 -20.46 0.91
CA TYR A 555 -10.73 -20.30 0.22
C TYR A 555 -9.65 -19.80 1.17
N TYR A 556 -9.93 -18.79 2.00
CA TYR A 556 -8.99 -18.29 3.00
C TYR A 556 -8.67 -19.34 4.08
N ARG A 557 -9.68 -20.04 4.61
CA ARG A 557 -9.50 -21.08 5.62
C ARG A 557 -8.63 -22.25 5.12
N ASN A 558 -8.76 -22.58 3.84
CA ASN A 558 -8.03 -23.66 3.18
C ASN A 558 -6.73 -23.20 2.52
N GLY A 559 -6.47 -21.90 2.48
CA GLY A 559 -5.26 -21.31 1.90
C GLY A 559 -3.99 -21.83 2.56
N MET A 560 -2.95 -22.04 1.75
CA MET A 560 -1.66 -22.60 2.18
C MET A 560 -0.79 -21.64 2.97
N ASN A 561 -1.23 -20.42 3.27
CA ASN A 561 -0.42 -19.44 3.97
C ASN A 561 -1.08 -18.94 5.26
N TYR A 562 -0.23 -18.57 6.22
CA TYR A 562 -0.62 -17.98 7.51
C TYR A 562 -1.54 -16.77 7.38
N MET A 563 -1.35 -15.94 6.36
CA MET A 563 -2.16 -14.75 6.10
C MET A 563 -3.61 -15.10 5.77
N GLY A 564 -3.86 -16.19 5.05
CA GLY A 564 -5.21 -16.66 4.74
C GLY A 564 -6.02 -16.98 5.99
N GLY A 565 -5.42 -17.61 6.99
CA GLY A 565 -6.07 -17.90 8.27
C GLY A 565 -6.47 -16.65 9.06
N ALA A 566 -5.58 -15.67 9.16
CA ALA A 566 -5.86 -14.40 9.82
C ALA A 566 -7.01 -13.63 9.13
N GLN A 567 -6.99 -13.59 7.80
CA GLN A 567 -8.05 -12.96 7.00
C GLN A 567 -9.39 -13.69 7.13
N ALA A 568 -9.39 -15.02 7.18
CA ALA A 568 -10.61 -15.79 7.39
C ALA A 568 -11.25 -15.48 8.76
N ILE A 569 -10.44 -15.25 9.79
CA ILE A 569 -10.91 -14.84 11.12
C ILE A 569 -11.48 -13.42 11.04
N GLU A 570 -10.76 -12.47 10.49
CA GLU A 570 -11.15 -11.06 10.41
C GLU A 570 -12.41 -10.89 9.54
N GLN A 571 -12.41 -11.43 8.33
CA GLN A 571 -13.55 -11.32 7.42
C GLN A 571 -14.75 -12.19 7.82
N GLY A 572 -14.51 -13.32 8.52
CA GLY A 572 -15.58 -14.15 9.06
C GLY A 572 -16.41 -13.49 10.15
N ARG A 573 -15.95 -12.37 10.71
CA ARG A 573 -16.76 -11.54 11.63
C ARG A 573 -17.77 -10.67 10.89
N MET A 574 -17.52 -10.35 9.63
CA MET A 574 -18.35 -9.48 8.80
C MET A 574 -19.25 -10.29 7.85
N TRP A 575 -18.74 -11.36 7.27
CA TRP A 575 -19.42 -12.11 6.23
C TRP A 575 -20.09 -13.38 6.74
N ASP A 576 -21.31 -13.57 6.31
CA ASP A 576 -21.98 -14.86 6.26
C ASP A 576 -22.55 -15.07 4.85
N ASP A 577 -23.20 -16.22 4.63
CA ASP A 577 -23.74 -16.58 3.32
C ASP A 577 -25.02 -15.79 2.94
N SER A 578 -25.65 -15.11 3.92
CA SER A 578 -26.88 -14.32 3.69
C SER A 578 -26.61 -13.06 2.87
N ILE A 579 -25.39 -12.52 2.93
CA ILE A 579 -24.97 -11.32 2.20
C ILE A 579 -24.16 -11.63 0.94
N SER A 580 -24.22 -12.86 0.42
CA SER A 580 -23.56 -13.26 -0.81
C SER A 580 -24.30 -12.72 -2.05
N PRO A 581 -23.69 -11.85 -2.88
CA PRO A 581 -24.34 -11.28 -4.07
C PRO A 581 -24.89 -12.32 -5.05
N ILE A 582 -24.28 -13.47 -5.14
CA ILE A 582 -24.74 -14.55 -6.02
C ILE A 582 -26.17 -15.02 -5.70
N LYS A 583 -26.61 -14.86 -4.45
CA LYS A 583 -27.99 -15.20 -4.03
C LYS A 583 -29.01 -14.13 -4.41
N GLU A 584 -28.54 -12.93 -4.73
CA GLU A 584 -29.36 -11.75 -5.02
C GLU A 584 -29.41 -11.42 -6.53
N VAL A 585 -28.82 -12.26 -7.39
CA VAL A 585 -28.74 -12.02 -8.85
C VAL A 585 -30.10 -11.73 -9.45
N ALA A 586 -31.16 -12.42 -9.03
CA ALA A 586 -32.53 -12.18 -9.51
C ALA A 586 -33.03 -10.74 -9.31
N LYS A 587 -32.50 -10.03 -8.27
CA LYS A 587 -32.86 -8.65 -7.94
C LYS A 587 -32.05 -7.60 -8.70
N VAL A 588 -30.98 -7.99 -9.37
CA VAL A 588 -30.18 -7.06 -10.18
C VAL A 588 -31.07 -6.50 -11.31
N ASN A 589 -31.15 -5.16 -11.39
CA ASN A 589 -32.03 -4.47 -12.33
C ASN A 589 -31.38 -3.26 -13.03
N ILE A 590 -30.08 -3.11 -12.89
CA ILE A 590 -29.26 -2.08 -13.54
C ILE A 590 -28.12 -2.73 -14.33
N PRO A 591 -27.61 -2.08 -15.38
CA PRO A 591 -26.47 -2.58 -16.15
C PRO A 591 -25.22 -2.76 -15.29
N MET A 592 -24.39 -3.74 -15.63
CA MET A 592 -23.19 -4.08 -14.88
C MET A 592 -22.00 -4.35 -15.80
N LEU A 593 -20.83 -3.77 -15.47
CA LEU A 593 -19.54 -4.19 -16.01
C LEU A 593 -18.80 -5.02 -14.97
N ILE A 594 -18.46 -6.27 -15.30
CA ILE A 594 -17.67 -7.16 -14.44
C ILE A 594 -16.27 -7.27 -15.03
N VAL A 595 -15.23 -6.94 -14.24
CA VAL A 595 -13.82 -7.04 -14.66
C VAL A 595 -13.06 -7.95 -13.70
N HIS A 596 -12.31 -8.94 -14.23
CA HIS A 596 -11.58 -9.85 -13.36
C HIS A 596 -10.27 -10.33 -13.98
N GLY A 597 -9.22 -10.48 -13.14
CA GLY A 597 -7.94 -11.05 -13.55
C GLY A 597 -8.01 -12.58 -13.65
N THR A 598 -7.44 -13.17 -14.71
CA THR A 598 -7.46 -14.63 -14.88
C THR A 598 -6.56 -15.35 -13.88
N ASP A 599 -5.55 -14.68 -13.36
CA ASP A 599 -4.56 -15.22 -12.41
C ASP A 599 -4.76 -14.67 -10.98
N ASP A 600 -5.92 -14.09 -10.68
CA ASP A 600 -6.23 -13.52 -9.36
C ASP A 600 -6.20 -14.60 -8.28
N GLN A 601 -5.25 -14.44 -7.35
CA GLN A 601 -5.02 -15.37 -6.24
C GLN A 601 -5.69 -14.92 -4.94
N ARG A 602 -6.20 -13.70 -4.90
CA ARG A 602 -6.85 -13.13 -3.72
C ARG A 602 -8.34 -13.41 -3.72
N THR A 603 -8.97 -13.16 -4.88
CA THR A 603 -10.36 -13.45 -5.19
C THR A 603 -10.39 -14.36 -6.42
N PRO A 604 -10.34 -15.69 -6.25
CA PRO A 604 -10.15 -16.60 -7.36
C PRO A 604 -11.24 -16.44 -8.43
N PRO A 605 -10.89 -16.45 -9.73
CA PRO A 605 -11.83 -16.17 -10.83
C PRO A 605 -13.00 -17.15 -10.94
N LYS A 606 -12.94 -18.28 -10.23
CA LYS A 606 -14.02 -19.26 -10.19
C LYS A 606 -15.34 -18.64 -9.73
N ALA A 607 -15.33 -17.88 -8.62
CA ALA A 607 -16.53 -17.24 -8.09
C ALA A 607 -17.12 -16.20 -9.05
N ALA A 608 -16.26 -15.44 -9.74
CA ALA A 608 -16.69 -14.48 -10.75
C ALA A 608 -17.34 -15.19 -11.96
N ARG A 609 -16.79 -16.33 -12.42
CA ARG A 609 -17.39 -17.14 -13.51
C ARG A 609 -18.75 -17.68 -13.11
N GLU A 610 -18.92 -18.17 -11.89
CA GLU A 610 -20.20 -18.66 -11.35
C GLU A 610 -21.24 -17.53 -11.28
N TYR A 611 -20.83 -16.32 -10.89
CA TYR A 611 -21.70 -15.15 -10.86
C TYR A 611 -22.14 -14.72 -12.27
N ILE A 612 -21.21 -14.69 -13.23
CA ILE A 612 -21.48 -14.39 -14.63
C ILE A 612 -22.51 -15.39 -15.19
N ALA A 613 -22.32 -16.69 -14.97
CA ALA A 613 -23.26 -17.71 -15.39
C ALA A 613 -24.68 -17.49 -14.78
N ALA A 614 -24.74 -17.14 -13.49
CA ALA A 614 -26.01 -16.82 -12.84
C ALA A 614 -26.67 -15.56 -13.42
N MET A 615 -25.91 -14.54 -13.81
CA MET A 615 -26.42 -13.35 -14.51
C MET A 615 -27.01 -13.71 -15.87
N GLU A 616 -26.33 -14.58 -16.63
CA GLU A 616 -26.84 -15.11 -17.92
C GLU A 616 -28.13 -15.90 -17.75
N GLU A 617 -28.18 -16.84 -16.79
CA GLU A 617 -29.34 -17.64 -16.48
C GLU A 617 -30.58 -16.81 -16.08
N ASN A 618 -30.34 -15.67 -15.42
CA ASN A 618 -31.40 -14.74 -15.01
C ASN A 618 -31.67 -13.64 -16.05
N GLY A 619 -31.06 -13.67 -17.23
CA GLY A 619 -31.30 -12.71 -18.33
C GLY A 619 -30.94 -11.27 -17.93
N LYS A 620 -29.89 -11.08 -17.15
CA LYS A 620 -29.48 -9.77 -16.66
C LYS A 620 -28.58 -9.04 -17.65
N ASP A 621 -28.67 -7.70 -17.66
CA ASP A 621 -27.83 -6.85 -18.51
C ASP A 621 -26.42 -6.69 -17.88
N PHE A 622 -25.39 -7.22 -18.56
CA PHE A 622 -24.02 -7.10 -18.11
C PHE A 622 -23.00 -7.28 -19.25
N LYS A 623 -21.80 -6.75 -19.01
CA LYS A 623 -20.60 -7.03 -19.79
C LYS A 623 -19.54 -7.64 -18.89
N ALA A 624 -18.76 -8.61 -19.41
CA ALA A 624 -17.67 -9.24 -18.69
C ALA A 624 -16.35 -9.05 -19.44
N VAL A 625 -15.33 -8.58 -18.73
CA VAL A 625 -13.98 -8.34 -19.26
C VAL A 625 -12.95 -9.10 -18.41
N TRP A 626 -12.17 -9.95 -19.07
CA TRP A 626 -11.11 -10.71 -18.44
C TRP A 626 -9.75 -10.05 -18.71
N LEU A 627 -8.99 -9.79 -17.64
CA LEU A 627 -7.62 -9.30 -17.73
C LEU A 627 -6.68 -10.52 -17.74
N ASP A 628 -6.24 -10.92 -18.92
CA ASP A 628 -5.47 -12.15 -19.09
C ASP A 628 -4.09 -12.07 -18.45
N GLY A 629 -3.78 -13.03 -17.54
CA GLY A 629 -2.56 -13.08 -16.75
C GLY A 629 -2.46 -12.03 -15.64
N ALA A 630 -3.53 -11.24 -15.38
CA ALA A 630 -3.54 -10.28 -14.29
C ALA A 630 -3.81 -10.96 -12.93
N ASP A 631 -3.03 -10.56 -11.92
CA ASP A 631 -3.27 -10.87 -10.51
C ASP A 631 -4.22 -9.83 -9.89
N HIS A 632 -4.42 -9.92 -8.58
CA HIS A 632 -5.37 -9.12 -7.80
C HIS A 632 -5.00 -7.66 -7.64
N PHE A 633 -3.71 -7.36 -7.46
CA PHE A 633 -3.27 -6.03 -7.03
C PHE A 633 -3.13 -5.06 -8.20
N SER A 634 -3.73 -3.88 -8.04
CA SER A 634 -3.72 -2.83 -9.07
C SER A 634 -2.31 -2.34 -9.44
N ASP A 635 -1.38 -2.39 -8.49
CA ASP A 635 0.04 -2.04 -8.69
C ASP A 635 0.82 -3.11 -9.47
N THR A 636 0.27 -4.33 -9.58
CA THR A 636 0.83 -5.42 -10.40
C THR A 636 0.25 -5.47 -11.81
N LEU A 637 -0.72 -4.62 -12.15
CA LEU A 637 -1.30 -4.55 -13.48
C LEU A 637 -0.30 -3.90 -14.45
N PHE A 638 0.01 -4.64 -15.51
CA PHE A 638 0.81 -4.14 -16.62
C PHE A 638 0.02 -3.18 -17.51
N TYR A 639 0.72 -2.43 -18.35
CA TYR A 639 0.14 -1.50 -19.31
C TYR A 639 -1.07 -2.09 -20.07
N ARG A 640 -0.93 -3.29 -20.66
CA ARG A 640 -2.01 -3.97 -21.39
C ARG A 640 -3.27 -4.20 -20.54
N HIS A 641 -3.10 -4.57 -19.25
CA HIS A 641 -4.22 -4.80 -18.34
C HIS A 641 -4.96 -3.50 -18.04
N LYS A 642 -4.19 -2.43 -17.75
CA LYS A 642 -4.73 -1.11 -17.49
C LYS A 642 -5.44 -0.55 -18.72
N MET A 643 -4.87 -0.71 -19.93
CA MET A 643 -5.52 -0.30 -21.18
C MET A 643 -6.86 -1.02 -21.36
N THR A 644 -6.87 -2.35 -21.20
CA THR A 644 -8.14 -3.15 -21.29
C THR A 644 -9.17 -2.67 -20.27
N LEU A 645 -8.76 -2.47 -18.99
CA LEU A 645 -9.65 -2.00 -17.93
C LEU A 645 -10.19 -0.60 -18.23
N TYR A 646 -9.32 0.35 -18.59
CA TYR A 646 -9.69 1.75 -18.76
C TYR A 646 -10.53 1.98 -20.00
N THR A 647 -10.23 1.29 -21.10
CA THR A 647 -11.05 1.30 -22.31
C THR A 647 -12.44 0.74 -22.00
N ALA A 648 -12.52 -0.45 -21.39
CA ALA A 648 -13.81 -1.04 -21.03
C ALA A 648 -14.63 -0.14 -20.09
N MET A 649 -13.98 0.46 -19.09
CA MET A 649 -14.63 1.36 -18.14
C MET A 649 -15.15 2.63 -18.83
N THR A 650 -14.33 3.29 -19.64
CA THR A 650 -14.74 4.54 -20.31
C THR A 650 -15.81 4.31 -21.38
N ASP A 651 -15.70 3.23 -22.14
CA ASP A 651 -16.72 2.85 -23.13
C ASP A 651 -18.04 2.50 -22.46
N TYR A 652 -17.99 1.76 -21.35
CA TYR A 652 -19.18 1.40 -20.58
C TYR A 652 -19.88 2.62 -19.99
N LEU A 653 -19.12 3.57 -19.41
CA LEU A 653 -19.67 4.80 -18.88
C LEU A 653 -20.36 5.63 -19.94
N LYS A 654 -19.80 5.69 -21.13
CA LYS A 654 -20.34 6.47 -22.25
C LYS A 654 -21.54 5.83 -22.93
N ASN A 655 -21.49 4.50 -23.13
CA ASN A 655 -22.42 3.84 -24.07
C ASN A 655 -23.49 3.01 -23.36
N ASP A 656 -23.33 2.65 -22.09
CA ASP A 656 -24.23 1.70 -21.40
C ASP A 656 -24.78 2.24 -20.06
N CYS A 657 -24.05 3.16 -19.41
CA CYS A 657 -24.39 3.60 -18.05
C CYS A 657 -25.33 4.82 -18.02
N PHE A 658 -25.08 5.84 -18.83
CA PHE A 658 -25.78 7.14 -18.79
C PHE A 658 -26.40 7.51 -20.15
N THR A 659 -26.86 6.56 -20.91
CA THR A 659 -27.24 6.66 -22.33
C THR A 659 -28.45 7.54 -22.64
N ASP A 660 -29.33 7.83 -21.69
CA ASP A 660 -30.65 8.44 -22.01
C ASP A 660 -30.68 9.98 -21.99
N ARG A 661 -29.53 10.68 -21.78
CA ARG A 661 -29.54 12.15 -21.60
C ARG A 661 -28.58 12.96 -22.48
N ASP A 662 -27.59 12.35 -23.10
CA ASP A 662 -26.66 13.09 -23.97
C ASP A 662 -27.33 13.52 -25.30
N GLU A 663 -28.47 12.92 -25.70
CA GLU A 663 -29.25 13.32 -26.87
C GLU A 663 -30.15 14.55 -26.63
N VAL A 664 -30.48 14.87 -25.37
CA VAL A 664 -31.37 16.01 -25.03
C VAL A 664 -30.57 17.31 -24.85
N ALA A 665 -29.27 17.22 -24.54
CA ALA A 665 -28.41 18.39 -24.35
C ALA A 665 -27.77 18.93 -25.65
N SER A 666 -27.93 18.22 -26.77
CA SER A 666 -27.40 18.61 -28.08
C SER A 666 -28.47 19.16 -29.07
N ASN A 667 -29.73 19.36 -28.61
CA ASN A 667 -30.81 19.98 -29.39
C ASN A 667 -31.19 21.37 -28.87
#